data_5d9cee474bede33e5e295e6fad01f7a9
#
_entry.id   5d9cee474bede33e5e295e6fad01f7a9
#
_cell.length_a   1.000
_cell.length_b   1.000
_cell.length_c   1.000
_cell.angle_alpha   90.00
_cell.angle_beta   90.00
_cell.angle_gamma   90.00
#
_symmetry.space_group_name_H-M   'P 1'
#
loop_
_entity.id
_entity.type
_entity.pdbx_description
1 polymer ?
#
loop_
_entity_poly.entity_id
_entity_poly.type
_entity_poly.pdbx_seq_one_letter_code
_entity_poly.pdbx_strand_id
1 'polypeptide(L)'
;MILALGLVIGLGLAAIQLVPTLELSALSPRANGMTYREVVSFSLKPQWLPWALLPAYGQNLAARFGTVAYAEYVAYLGVSGLLLAMWGARVGKRWRWPLLALALGGLALAVGAYNPLYYLAYRVIPGWALFRAPARWLLLYTAGMAGLIAVGVDALQARAGQRPRLRWLIWAGGALLVVELLVASNLLPHTHPTAPAAVTSLRNAPAYLLSEPGLWRFLSMSGITYDPGDQADLAHLFAGQLDPAALYDLIVASKQKEIVAPNLPLLWRLSSVDGYDGGVLPLTRYVDLQRLFVPDDQLAPDGRLREQLRRVPPAPLLDLLNTRFIITDKVFDVWVDNVYYDLQFSAPLAAGETWRQTLPADQPFEATALGVMSHLAGAASLADGTPVAAVRVQAADGRWTAFALRAGQDTAEGSWRAGAVAHQPARSAHPWRDHADGQDYLTVLTLTAPSQIVTVEVTGTAPGSDFVLQGVSLIDVRTGSSQALITPAQGDWRRVHSGDVKIYEKRDVLPRAYVAPATGVIEVADAAAALEALRRPDFAPGQQVVLEADRSLPAPVAINRDASSGQATAAAAGRAVIERYAPEQVVISATLTAPGILVLSDTHYPGWRATVDGAPVRIEQANLLFRGLRLAPGVHRVVFDFAPASLMQGQRITFITFITLLGLGVWFLLRSRISNLPS
;
A
#
# COMPACT_ATOMS: atom_id res chain seq x y z
N MET A 1 4.29 17.04 -41.64
CA MET A 1 4.53 15.64 -42.04
C MET A 1 5.64 14.97 -41.20
N ILE A 2 6.87 15.47 -41.14
CA ILE A 2 8.00 14.86 -40.40
C ILE A 2 7.70 14.70 -38.93
N LEU A 3 7.14 15.71 -38.25
CA LEU A 3 6.78 15.62 -36.82
C LEU A 3 5.69 14.58 -36.56
N ALA A 4 4.67 14.52 -37.43
CA ALA A 4 3.62 13.49 -37.27
C ALA A 4 4.19 12.09 -37.51
N LEU A 5 5.07 11.89 -38.45
CA LEU A 5 5.77 10.63 -38.68
C LEU A 5 6.65 10.25 -37.47
N GLY A 6 7.41 11.22 -36.95
CA GLY A 6 8.21 11.03 -35.75
C GLY A 6 7.37 10.62 -34.52
N LEU A 7 6.20 11.22 -34.35
CA LEU A 7 5.26 10.85 -33.26
C LEU A 7 4.73 9.43 -33.46
N VAL A 8 4.29 9.06 -34.66
CA VAL A 8 3.80 7.71 -34.96
C VAL A 8 4.88 6.65 -34.70
N ILE A 9 6.11 6.92 -35.14
CA ILE A 9 7.26 6.03 -34.89
C ILE A 9 7.55 5.95 -33.40
N GLY A 10 7.57 7.08 -32.68
CA GLY A 10 7.78 7.10 -31.23
C GLY A 10 6.74 6.31 -30.47
N LEU A 11 5.46 6.48 -30.80
CA LEU A 11 4.36 5.69 -30.23
C LEU A 11 4.48 4.21 -30.58
N GLY A 12 4.87 3.89 -31.81
CA GLY A 12 5.10 2.50 -32.24
C GLY A 12 6.24 1.81 -31.48
N LEU A 13 7.37 2.50 -31.28
CA LEU A 13 8.48 1.98 -30.48
C LEU A 13 8.13 1.83 -28.99
N ALA A 14 7.29 2.71 -28.45
CA ALA A 14 6.85 2.67 -27.06
C ALA A 14 5.64 1.75 -26.84
N ALA A 15 5.09 1.10 -27.87
CA ALA A 15 3.84 0.35 -27.78
C ALA A 15 3.91 -0.83 -26.79
N ILE A 16 5.07 -1.44 -26.62
CA ILE A 16 5.29 -2.50 -25.62
C ILE A 16 4.95 -2.04 -24.19
N GLN A 17 5.14 -0.76 -23.89
CA GLN A 17 4.80 -0.15 -22.61
C GLN A 17 3.41 0.49 -22.65
N LEU A 18 3.09 1.20 -23.73
CA LEU A 18 1.87 2.02 -23.82
C LEU A 18 0.60 1.15 -23.82
N VAL A 19 0.59 0.03 -24.57
CA VAL A 19 -0.63 -0.78 -24.70
C VAL A 19 -1.02 -1.43 -23.37
N PRO A 20 -0.11 -2.08 -22.61
CA PRO A 20 -0.44 -2.57 -21.25
C PRO A 20 -0.80 -1.44 -20.27
N THR A 21 -0.14 -0.27 -20.36
CA THR A 21 -0.47 0.88 -19.50
C THR A 21 -1.87 1.40 -19.75
N LEU A 22 -2.32 1.45 -21.00
CA LEU A 22 -3.69 1.84 -21.35
C LEU A 22 -4.71 0.84 -20.84
N GLU A 23 -4.43 -0.48 -20.93
CA GLU A 23 -5.28 -1.52 -20.35
C GLU A 23 -5.40 -1.34 -18.83
N LEU A 24 -4.29 -1.20 -18.12
CA LEU A 24 -4.29 -0.97 -16.68
C LEU A 24 -5.03 0.31 -16.30
N SER A 25 -4.80 1.40 -17.04
CA SER A 25 -5.50 2.67 -16.83
C SER A 25 -7.02 2.53 -16.98
N ALA A 26 -7.48 1.73 -17.96
CA ALA A 26 -8.91 1.45 -18.16
C ALA A 26 -9.54 0.61 -17.02
N LEU A 27 -8.73 -0.13 -16.26
CA LEU A 27 -9.15 -0.94 -15.11
C LEU A 27 -8.95 -0.22 -13.77
N SER A 28 -8.37 0.98 -13.77
CA SER A 28 -8.11 1.79 -12.59
C SER A 28 -9.20 2.86 -12.39
N PRO A 29 -9.29 3.51 -11.22
CA PRO A 29 -10.17 4.65 -10.99
C PRO A 29 -9.97 5.80 -11.98
N ARG A 30 -8.84 5.84 -12.70
CA ARG A 30 -8.57 6.83 -13.75
C ARG A 30 -9.33 6.59 -15.05
N ALA A 31 -9.96 5.44 -15.25
CA ALA A 31 -10.72 5.14 -16.48
C ALA A 31 -11.74 6.23 -16.84
N ASN A 32 -12.37 6.82 -15.84
CA ASN A 32 -13.36 7.89 -16.00
C ASN A 32 -12.74 9.31 -16.07
N GLY A 33 -11.40 9.41 -16.06
CA GLY A 33 -10.68 10.67 -15.98
C GLY A 33 -10.67 11.24 -14.53
N MET A 34 -9.75 12.16 -14.30
CA MET A 34 -9.61 12.86 -13.03
C MET A 34 -10.39 14.18 -13.04
N THR A 35 -10.78 14.64 -11.85
CA THR A 35 -11.37 15.97 -11.68
C THR A 35 -10.37 17.06 -12.10
N TYR A 36 -10.85 18.23 -12.51
CA TYR A 36 -9.96 19.32 -12.89
C TYR A 36 -8.96 19.69 -11.78
N ARG A 37 -9.41 19.65 -10.52
CA ARG A 37 -8.56 19.90 -9.34
C ARG A 37 -7.37 18.92 -9.24
N GLU A 38 -7.61 17.67 -9.57
CA GLU A 38 -6.54 16.64 -9.57
C GLU A 38 -5.61 16.82 -10.77
N VAL A 39 -6.17 17.06 -11.95
CA VAL A 39 -5.41 17.28 -13.19
C VAL A 39 -4.43 18.44 -13.05
N VAL A 40 -4.85 19.55 -12.41
CA VAL A 40 -3.99 20.72 -12.21
C VAL A 40 -3.15 20.66 -10.93
N SER A 41 -3.15 19.53 -10.22
CA SER A 41 -2.21 19.34 -9.11
C SER A 41 -0.77 19.48 -9.61
N PHE A 42 0.12 20.02 -8.79
CA PHE A 42 1.50 20.34 -9.19
C PHE A 42 1.62 21.32 -10.37
N SER A 43 0.70 22.28 -10.49
CA SER A 43 0.87 23.40 -11.41
C SER A 43 2.03 24.31 -10.98
N LEU A 44 2.87 24.73 -11.90
CA LEU A 44 3.94 25.69 -11.66
C LEU A 44 3.34 27.08 -11.40
N LYS A 45 3.43 27.57 -10.17
CA LYS A 45 2.98 28.95 -9.85
C LYS A 45 3.85 29.96 -10.58
N PRO A 46 3.28 31.00 -11.20
CA PRO A 46 4.08 32.02 -11.94
C PRO A 46 5.21 32.63 -11.11
N GLN A 47 5.00 32.84 -9.81
CA GLN A 47 6.00 33.36 -8.89
C GLN A 47 7.19 32.43 -8.66
N TRP A 48 7.06 31.14 -9.01
CA TRP A 48 8.13 30.15 -8.87
C TRP A 48 9.03 30.05 -10.11
N LEU A 49 8.71 30.74 -11.21
CA LEU A 49 9.50 30.72 -12.44
C LEU A 49 10.98 31.01 -12.23
N PRO A 50 11.42 32.02 -11.44
CA PRO A 50 12.83 32.23 -11.18
C PRO A 50 13.52 31.03 -10.56
N TRP A 51 12.88 30.37 -9.60
CA TRP A 51 13.42 29.20 -8.89
C TRP A 51 13.39 27.93 -9.76
N ALA A 52 12.44 27.85 -10.68
CA ALA A 52 12.30 26.72 -11.62
C ALA A 52 13.37 26.77 -12.73
N LEU A 53 13.73 27.94 -13.21
CA LEU A 53 14.55 28.13 -14.41
C LEU A 53 15.97 28.58 -14.15
N LEU A 54 16.26 29.13 -12.95
CA LEU A 54 17.59 29.59 -12.53
C LEU A 54 18.20 28.68 -11.47
N PRO A 55 19.53 28.67 -11.31
CA PRO A 55 20.18 27.78 -10.36
C PRO A 55 19.89 28.16 -8.91
N ALA A 56 19.69 27.16 -8.08
CA ALA A 56 19.45 27.34 -6.65
C ALA A 56 20.69 27.68 -5.84
N TYR A 57 21.87 27.22 -6.26
CA TYR A 57 23.18 27.42 -5.58
C TYR A 57 23.12 27.24 -4.06
N GLY A 58 22.66 26.07 -3.60
CA GLY A 58 22.61 25.74 -2.17
C GLY A 58 21.42 26.32 -1.39
N GLN A 59 20.48 27.00 -2.05
CA GLN A 59 19.25 27.44 -1.39
C GLN A 59 18.31 26.25 -1.13
N ASN A 60 17.58 26.30 -0.02
CA ASN A 60 16.58 25.29 0.30
C ASN A 60 15.36 25.40 -0.64
N LEU A 61 15.34 24.59 -1.69
CA LEU A 61 14.26 24.56 -2.67
C LEU A 61 12.93 24.12 -2.06
N ALA A 62 12.92 23.20 -1.11
CA ALA A 62 11.71 22.78 -0.44
C ALA A 62 11.02 23.95 0.29
N ALA A 63 11.80 24.79 0.96
CA ALA A 63 11.29 26.02 1.59
C ALA A 63 10.79 27.05 0.55
N ARG A 64 11.49 27.17 -0.61
CA ARG A 64 11.11 28.12 -1.67
C ARG A 64 9.82 27.72 -2.39
N PHE A 65 9.65 26.45 -2.69
CA PHE A 65 8.44 25.92 -3.32
C PHE A 65 7.33 25.57 -2.30
N GLY A 66 7.64 25.56 -1.01
CA GLY A 66 6.72 25.17 0.07
C GLY A 66 6.32 23.68 -0.01
N THR A 67 7.18 22.84 -0.60
CA THR A 67 6.94 21.40 -0.74
C THR A 67 8.25 20.64 -0.93
N VAL A 68 8.32 19.43 -0.38
CA VAL A 68 9.43 18.49 -0.61
C VAL A 68 9.44 17.93 -2.04
N ALA A 69 8.33 18.05 -2.77
CA ALA A 69 8.20 17.63 -4.16
C ALA A 69 8.73 18.68 -5.16
N TYR A 70 9.66 19.54 -4.76
CA TYR A 70 10.23 20.61 -5.60
C TYR A 70 10.88 20.11 -6.89
N ALA A 71 11.31 18.86 -6.94
CA ALA A 71 11.89 18.25 -8.14
C ALA A 71 10.95 18.27 -9.36
N GLU A 72 9.63 18.27 -9.15
CA GLU A 72 8.63 18.38 -10.22
C GLU A 72 8.65 19.76 -10.91
N TYR A 73 9.24 20.79 -10.28
CA TYR A 73 9.18 22.18 -10.75
C TYR A 73 10.49 22.69 -11.34
N VAL A 74 11.58 21.95 -11.22
CA VAL A 74 12.91 22.43 -11.64
C VAL A 74 13.23 22.03 -13.07
N ALA A 75 13.60 23.02 -13.90
CA ALA A 75 13.97 22.84 -15.32
C ALA A 75 15.21 23.68 -15.67
N TYR A 76 16.22 23.64 -14.81
CA TYR A 76 17.44 24.43 -14.97
C TYR A 76 18.33 23.93 -16.13
N LEU A 77 18.82 24.85 -16.94
CA LEU A 77 19.62 24.59 -18.15
C LEU A 77 21.00 25.28 -18.15
N GLY A 78 21.41 25.87 -17.04
CA GLY A 78 22.57 26.75 -16.97
C GLY A 78 22.25 28.20 -17.36
N VAL A 79 22.88 29.16 -16.69
CA VAL A 79 22.80 30.58 -17.09
C VAL A 79 23.45 30.75 -18.47
N SER A 80 24.61 30.12 -18.68
CA SER A 80 25.30 30.07 -19.96
C SER A 80 24.44 29.39 -21.04
N GLY A 81 23.69 28.32 -20.68
CA GLY A 81 22.72 27.67 -21.55
C GLY A 81 21.57 28.58 -21.96
N LEU A 82 21.00 29.34 -21.01
CA LEU A 82 19.93 30.31 -21.28
C LEU A 82 20.41 31.42 -22.22
N LEU A 83 21.64 31.94 -22.03
CA LEU A 83 22.23 32.95 -22.96
C LEU A 83 22.42 32.38 -24.37
N LEU A 84 22.93 31.14 -24.48
CA LEU A 84 23.05 30.47 -25.78
C LEU A 84 21.70 30.22 -26.45
N ALA A 85 20.67 29.83 -25.69
CA ALA A 85 19.32 29.63 -26.21
C ALA A 85 18.72 30.95 -26.72
N MET A 86 18.87 32.06 -25.99
CA MET A 86 18.46 33.39 -26.43
C MET A 86 19.16 33.81 -27.72
N TRP A 87 20.48 33.52 -27.82
CA TRP A 87 21.22 33.74 -29.03
C TRP A 87 20.69 32.88 -30.18
N GLY A 88 20.45 31.58 -29.96
CA GLY A 88 19.86 30.68 -30.94
C GLY A 88 18.47 31.12 -31.40
N ALA A 89 17.63 31.61 -30.48
CA ALA A 89 16.32 32.17 -30.78
C ALA A 89 16.42 33.41 -31.69
N ARG A 90 17.50 34.21 -31.54
CA ARG A 90 17.71 35.39 -32.38
C ARG A 90 18.23 35.04 -33.79
N VAL A 91 19.14 34.06 -33.90
CA VAL A 91 19.86 33.78 -35.14
C VAL A 91 19.38 32.57 -35.94
N GLY A 92 18.55 31.73 -35.33
CA GLY A 92 18.20 30.37 -35.74
C GLY A 92 17.27 30.22 -36.90
N LYS A 93 17.24 31.16 -37.89
CA LYS A 93 16.48 31.07 -39.16
C LYS A 93 15.13 30.34 -38.97
N ARG A 94 14.83 29.31 -39.80
CA ARG A 94 13.57 28.55 -39.75
C ARG A 94 13.36 27.69 -38.50
N TRP A 95 14.43 27.20 -37.89
CA TRP A 95 14.35 26.30 -36.74
C TRP A 95 13.98 27.00 -35.43
N ARG A 96 14.20 28.32 -35.32
CA ARG A 96 13.89 29.06 -34.10
C ARG A 96 12.41 29.00 -33.70
N TRP A 97 11.50 29.07 -34.70
CA TRP A 97 10.07 29.16 -34.44
C TRP A 97 9.48 27.86 -33.83
N PRO A 98 9.71 26.65 -34.41
CA PRO A 98 9.21 25.43 -33.81
C PRO A 98 9.85 25.16 -32.43
N LEU A 99 11.13 25.49 -32.21
CA LEU A 99 11.81 25.33 -30.93
C LEU A 99 11.29 26.33 -29.89
N LEU A 100 11.06 27.57 -30.24
CA LEU A 100 10.40 28.56 -29.38
C LEU A 100 8.96 28.15 -29.06
N ALA A 101 8.19 27.69 -30.05
CA ALA A 101 6.83 27.21 -29.80
C ALA A 101 6.81 26.03 -28.85
N LEU A 102 7.77 25.07 -28.96
CA LEU A 102 7.91 23.95 -28.05
C LEU A 102 8.26 24.44 -26.65
N ALA A 103 9.25 25.32 -26.49
CA ALA A 103 9.68 25.83 -25.19
C ALA A 103 8.60 26.67 -24.51
N LEU A 104 8.03 27.68 -25.21
CA LEU A 104 7.01 28.54 -24.63
C LEU A 104 5.68 27.82 -24.43
N GLY A 105 5.33 26.89 -25.31
CA GLY A 105 4.15 26.03 -25.18
C GLY A 105 4.28 25.11 -24.00
N GLY A 106 5.44 24.45 -23.78
CA GLY A 106 5.72 23.64 -22.62
C GLY A 106 5.62 24.44 -21.32
N LEU A 107 6.22 25.65 -21.29
CA LEU A 107 6.16 26.52 -20.14
C LEU A 107 4.71 26.99 -19.86
N ALA A 108 3.94 27.36 -20.87
CA ALA A 108 2.55 27.76 -20.75
C ALA A 108 1.68 26.61 -20.21
N LEU A 109 1.93 25.38 -20.66
CA LEU A 109 1.22 24.19 -20.13
C LEU A 109 1.66 23.86 -18.69
N ALA A 110 2.95 24.05 -18.35
CA ALA A 110 3.45 23.78 -16.99
C ALA A 110 2.79 24.67 -15.92
N VAL A 111 2.37 25.88 -16.28
CA VAL A 111 1.64 26.81 -15.40
C VAL A 111 0.24 26.27 -15.01
N GLY A 112 -0.33 25.34 -15.76
CA GLY A 112 -1.51 24.55 -15.44
C GLY A 112 -2.71 25.37 -14.96
N ALA A 113 -3.05 25.29 -13.68
CA ALA A 113 -4.20 25.99 -13.05
C ALA A 113 -4.22 27.51 -13.29
N TYR A 114 -3.06 28.11 -13.52
CA TYR A 114 -2.92 29.55 -13.72
C TYR A 114 -3.02 29.96 -15.21
N ASN A 115 -3.27 28.99 -16.09
CA ASN A 115 -3.42 29.21 -17.54
C ASN A 115 -4.84 28.78 -17.99
N PRO A 116 -5.71 29.70 -18.40
CA PRO A 116 -7.07 29.36 -18.83
C PRO A 116 -7.11 28.43 -20.04
N LEU A 117 -6.09 28.45 -20.92
CA LEU A 117 -5.99 27.50 -22.03
C LEU A 117 -5.82 26.05 -21.56
N TYR A 118 -5.26 25.83 -20.40
CA TYR A 118 -5.16 24.49 -19.82
C TYR A 118 -6.53 23.93 -19.45
N TYR A 119 -7.43 24.78 -18.92
CA TYR A 119 -8.82 24.40 -18.67
C TYR A 119 -9.57 24.07 -19.96
N LEU A 120 -9.35 24.87 -21.00
CA LEU A 120 -9.94 24.59 -22.30
C LEU A 120 -9.45 23.25 -22.87
N ALA A 121 -8.13 22.98 -22.77
CA ALA A 121 -7.55 21.69 -23.17
C ALA A 121 -8.17 20.53 -22.41
N TYR A 122 -8.34 20.66 -21.10
CA TYR A 122 -9.02 19.67 -20.26
C TYR A 122 -10.46 19.37 -20.72
N ARG A 123 -11.19 20.37 -21.19
CA ARG A 123 -12.59 20.22 -21.61
C ARG A 123 -12.74 19.66 -23.02
N VAL A 124 -11.78 19.94 -23.91
CA VAL A 124 -11.92 19.68 -25.35
C VAL A 124 -11.07 18.50 -25.83
N ILE A 125 -9.88 18.28 -25.24
CA ILE A 125 -8.97 17.26 -25.73
C ILE A 125 -9.28 15.91 -25.05
N PRO A 126 -9.71 14.88 -25.79
CA PRO A 126 -9.94 13.55 -25.25
C PRO A 126 -8.67 12.99 -24.60
N GLY A 127 -8.82 12.39 -23.41
CA GLY A 127 -7.70 11.81 -22.66
C GLY A 127 -6.86 12.80 -21.87
N TRP A 128 -7.09 14.12 -21.98
CA TRP A 128 -6.37 15.12 -21.17
C TRP A 128 -6.58 14.89 -19.66
N ALA A 129 -7.78 14.46 -19.28
CA ALA A 129 -8.14 14.16 -17.90
C ALA A 129 -7.42 12.92 -17.32
N LEU A 130 -6.68 12.15 -18.09
CA LEU A 130 -5.90 11.01 -17.62
C LEU A 130 -4.53 11.42 -17.05
N PHE A 131 -4.10 12.64 -17.28
CA PHE A 131 -2.79 13.14 -16.91
C PHE A 131 -2.90 14.22 -15.85
N ARG A 132 -2.00 14.17 -14.86
CA ARG A 132 -1.85 15.19 -13.81
C ARG A 132 -0.44 15.77 -13.81
N ALA A 133 -0.20 16.73 -12.91
CA ALA A 133 1.08 17.39 -12.72
C ALA A 133 1.53 18.19 -13.96
N PRO A 134 0.87 19.34 -14.24
CA PRO A 134 1.21 20.23 -15.35
C PRO A 134 2.67 20.64 -15.40
N ALA A 135 3.34 20.78 -14.25
CA ALA A 135 4.77 21.11 -14.21
C ALA A 135 5.66 20.16 -15.05
N ARG A 136 5.23 18.91 -15.28
CA ARG A 136 5.96 17.95 -16.12
C ARG A 136 6.07 18.39 -17.60
N TRP A 137 5.23 19.31 -18.07
CA TRP A 137 5.39 19.92 -19.38
C TRP A 137 6.66 20.78 -19.51
N LEU A 138 7.37 21.07 -18.38
CA LEU A 138 8.72 21.61 -18.42
C LEU A 138 9.71 20.76 -19.21
N LEU A 139 9.43 19.47 -19.43
CA LEU A 139 10.18 18.62 -20.34
C LEU A 139 10.21 19.20 -21.76
N LEU A 140 9.08 19.73 -22.28
CA LEU A 140 9.02 20.36 -23.61
C LEU A 140 9.76 21.69 -23.61
N TYR A 141 9.69 22.45 -22.50
CA TYR A 141 10.49 23.64 -22.35
C TYR A 141 11.99 23.31 -22.44
N THR A 142 12.45 22.32 -21.68
CA THR A 142 13.85 21.87 -21.68
C THR A 142 14.29 21.40 -23.06
N ALA A 143 13.49 20.59 -23.75
CA ALA A 143 13.78 20.10 -25.09
C ALA A 143 13.87 21.25 -26.16
N GLY A 144 12.92 22.17 -26.09
CA GLY A 144 12.92 23.35 -27.01
C GLY A 144 14.13 24.25 -26.76
N MET A 145 14.46 24.52 -25.50
CA MET A 145 15.62 25.33 -25.13
C MET A 145 16.95 24.65 -25.49
N ALA A 146 17.08 23.35 -25.28
CA ALA A 146 18.26 22.58 -25.68
C ALA A 146 18.47 22.64 -27.20
N GLY A 147 17.37 22.56 -28.01
CA GLY A 147 17.42 22.77 -29.44
C GLY A 147 17.88 24.18 -29.82
N LEU A 148 17.43 25.22 -29.10
CA LEU A 148 17.89 26.59 -29.28
C LEU A 148 19.35 26.78 -28.92
N ILE A 149 19.85 26.12 -27.85
CA ILE A 149 21.27 26.10 -27.49
C ILE A 149 22.09 25.52 -28.64
N ALA A 150 21.68 24.39 -29.21
CA ALA A 150 22.38 23.77 -30.34
C ALA A 150 22.44 24.69 -31.56
N VAL A 151 21.31 25.30 -31.93
CA VAL A 151 21.26 26.30 -33.00
C VAL A 151 22.15 27.52 -32.74
N GLY A 152 22.22 27.96 -31.47
CA GLY A 152 23.10 29.04 -31.03
C GLY A 152 24.58 28.70 -31.18
N VAL A 153 24.96 27.49 -30.78
CA VAL A 153 26.34 26.99 -30.94
C VAL A 153 26.71 26.82 -32.40
N ASP A 154 25.85 26.25 -33.25
CA ASP A 154 26.08 26.13 -34.68
C ASP A 154 26.31 27.48 -35.35
N ALA A 155 25.52 28.50 -35.00
CA ALA A 155 25.68 29.85 -35.51
C ALA A 155 26.99 30.51 -35.08
N LEU A 156 27.47 30.23 -33.86
CA LEU A 156 28.77 30.68 -33.36
C LEU A 156 29.90 29.97 -34.08
N GLN A 157 29.81 28.67 -34.29
CA GLN A 157 30.81 27.91 -35.07
C GLN A 157 30.90 28.37 -36.52
N ALA A 158 29.76 28.63 -37.18
CA ALA A 158 29.74 29.16 -38.53
C ALA A 158 30.42 30.55 -38.64
N ARG A 159 30.23 31.41 -37.59
CA ARG A 159 30.91 32.72 -37.54
C ARG A 159 32.39 32.61 -37.21
N ALA A 160 32.78 31.62 -36.43
CA ALA A 160 34.19 31.38 -36.10
C ALA A 160 35.01 31.00 -37.35
N GLY A 161 34.39 30.32 -38.33
CA GLY A 161 35.05 29.86 -39.54
C GLY A 161 36.31 29.06 -39.23
N GLN A 162 37.45 29.48 -39.90
CA GLN A 162 38.76 28.86 -39.67
C GLN A 162 39.60 29.53 -38.56
N ARG A 163 39.02 30.42 -37.75
CA ARG A 163 39.71 31.11 -36.66
C ARG A 163 39.89 30.22 -35.44
N PRO A 164 41.10 29.64 -35.14
CA PRO A 164 41.25 28.63 -34.09
C PRO A 164 40.96 29.18 -32.68
N ARG A 165 41.32 30.46 -32.42
CA ARG A 165 41.02 31.09 -31.11
C ARG A 165 39.53 31.20 -30.84
N LEU A 166 38.72 31.51 -31.83
CA LEU A 166 37.28 31.65 -31.67
C LEU A 166 36.59 30.28 -31.53
N ARG A 167 37.09 29.27 -32.22
CA ARG A 167 36.63 27.87 -32.02
C ARG A 167 36.94 27.36 -30.63
N TRP A 168 38.16 27.66 -30.14
CA TRP A 168 38.55 27.28 -28.75
C TRP A 168 37.62 27.93 -27.72
N LEU A 169 37.23 29.21 -27.86
CA LEU A 169 36.30 29.89 -26.94
C LEU A 169 34.92 29.25 -26.95
N ILE A 170 34.44 28.72 -28.08
CA ILE A 170 33.17 28.00 -28.17
C ILE A 170 33.24 26.69 -27.36
N TRP A 171 34.33 25.93 -27.48
CA TRP A 171 34.57 24.72 -26.69
C TRP A 171 34.72 25.03 -25.21
N ALA A 172 35.41 26.08 -24.85
CA ALA A 172 35.54 26.53 -23.47
C ALA A 172 34.19 26.95 -22.89
N GLY A 173 33.34 27.62 -23.67
CA GLY A 173 31.96 27.94 -23.24
C GLY A 173 31.07 26.70 -23.06
N GLY A 174 31.23 25.68 -23.90
CA GLY A 174 30.57 24.39 -23.73
C GLY A 174 31.04 23.66 -22.46
N ALA A 175 32.35 23.66 -22.20
CA ALA A 175 32.91 23.09 -20.96
C ALA A 175 32.41 23.84 -19.73
N LEU A 176 32.33 25.18 -19.77
CA LEU A 176 31.76 26.00 -18.71
C LEU A 176 30.29 25.62 -18.41
N LEU A 177 29.48 25.44 -19.46
CA LEU A 177 28.08 24.99 -19.29
C LEU A 177 28.02 23.64 -18.57
N VAL A 178 28.85 22.68 -18.97
CA VAL A 178 28.92 21.36 -18.31
C VAL A 178 29.31 21.50 -16.84
N VAL A 179 30.35 22.30 -16.54
CA VAL A 179 30.78 22.56 -15.17
C VAL A 179 29.70 23.24 -14.36
N GLU A 180 29.00 24.25 -14.93
CA GLU A 180 27.88 24.93 -14.30
C GLU A 180 26.76 23.96 -13.92
N LEU A 181 26.36 23.06 -14.83
CA LEU A 181 25.32 22.07 -14.59
C LEU A 181 25.75 21.05 -13.52
N LEU A 182 27.01 20.59 -13.55
CA LEU A 182 27.55 19.67 -12.55
C LEU A 182 27.56 20.31 -11.16
N VAL A 183 28.03 21.57 -11.06
CA VAL A 183 28.03 22.31 -9.78
C VAL A 183 26.61 22.49 -9.27
N ALA A 184 25.69 22.93 -10.10
CA ALA A 184 24.29 23.11 -9.72
C ALA A 184 23.65 21.78 -9.25
N SER A 185 23.93 20.67 -9.94
CA SER A 185 23.43 19.34 -9.58
C SER A 185 23.99 18.86 -8.23
N ASN A 186 25.30 19.05 -8.00
CA ASN A 186 25.94 18.63 -6.75
C ASN A 186 25.48 19.43 -5.52
N LEU A 187 24.96 20.62 -5.73
CA LEU A 187 24.42 21.46 -4.66
C LEU A 187 22.96 21.15 -4.32
N LEU A 188 22.32 20.18 -5.00
CA LEU A 188 20.96 19.77 -4.67
C LEU A 188 20.94 18.89 -3.41
N PRO A 189 19.94 19.04 -2.52
CA PRO A 189 19.92 18.36 -1.22
C PRO A 189 19.88 16.82 -1.29
N HIS A 190 19.43 16.24 -2.42
CA HIS A 190 19.33 14.79 -2.60
C HIS A 190 20.63 14.11 -3.06
N THR A 191 21.74 14.84 -3.18
CA THR A 191 23.05 14.27 -3.50
C THR A 191 23.91 14.05 -2.26
N HIS A 192 23.30 13.85 -1.08
CA HIS A 192 24.02 13.56 0.14
C HIS A 192 24.73 12.20 0.09
N PRO A 193 25.92 12.09 0.68
CA PRO A 193 26.46 10.79 1.03
C PRO A 193 25.47 10.07 1.95
N THR A 194 25.31 8.77 1.76
CA THR A 194 24.47 7.94 2.62
C THR A 194 25.31 6.86 3.29
N ALA A 195 24.79 6.24 4.35
CA ALA A 195 25.47 5.14 5.02
C ALA A 195 25.68 3.95 4.07
N PRO A 196 26.84 3.26 4.14
CA PRO A 196 27.03 1.99 3.43
C PRO A 196 25.90 1.02 3.76
N ALA A 197 25.43 0.29 2.75
CA ALA A 197 24.33 -0.68 2.87
C ALA A 197 22.99 -0.10 3.41
N ALA A 198 22.80 1.24 3.40
CA ALA A 198 21.57 1.88 3.88
C ALA A 198 20.29 1.33 3.26
N VAL A 199 20.35 0.93 1.98
CA VAL A 199 19.22 0.31 1.27
C VAL A 199 19.10 -1.18 1.57
N THR A 200 20.21 -1.91 1.62
CA THR A 200 20.24 -3.39 1.67
C THR A 200 20.27 -3.95 3.09
N SER A 201 20.64 -3.17 4.11
CA SER A 201 20.62 -3.63 5.51
C SER A 201 19.20 -3.95 5.96
N LEU A 202 19.02 -5.10 6.60
CA LEU A 202 17.74 -5.50 7.19
C LEU A 202 17.56 -4.88 8.57
N ARG A 203 16.30 -4.57 8.91
CA ARG A 203 15.86 -4.27 10.26
C ARG A 203 15.21 -5.51 10.88
N ASN A 204 14.91 -5.44 12.17
CA ASN A 204 14.42 -6.59 12.93
C ASN A 204 13.08 -7.12 12.42
N ALA A 205 12.11 -6.25 12.12
CA ALA A 205 10.80 -6.69 11.66
C ALA A 205 10.84 -7.36 10.28
N PRO A 206 11.44 -6.79 9.22
CA PRO A 206 11.58 -7.52 7.95
C PRO A 206 12.44 -8.78 8.07
N ALA A 207 13.46 -8.81 8.93
CA ALA A 207 14.25 -10.01 9.19
C ALA A 207 13.40 -11.14 9.78
N TYR A 208 12.55 -10.81 10.76
CA TYR A 208 11.60 -11.75 11.33
C TYR A 208 10.64 -12.31 10.25
N LEU A 209 10.02 -11.44 9.46
CA LEU A 209 9.11 -11.86 8.40
C LEU A 209 9.79 -12.78 7.38
N LEU A 210 11.05 -12.53 7.04
CA LEU A 210 11.82 -13.35 6.10
C LEU A 210 12.16 -14.74 6.67
N SER A 211 12.24 -14.88 7.99
CA SER A 211 12.48 -16.17 8.65
C SER A 211 11.24 -17.07 8.66
N GLU A 212 10.05 -16.52 8.43
CA GLU A 212 8.80 -17.25 8.49
C GLU A 212 8.47 -17.92 7.14
N PRO A 213 8.35 -19.24 7.10
CA PRO A 213 8.09 -19.95 5.85
C PRO A 213 6.63 -19.81 5.39
N GLY A 214 6.41 -20.02 4.09
CA GLY A 214 5.09 -20.16 3.49
C GLY A 214 4.65 -18.96 2.65
N LEU A 215 3.48 -19.10 2.05
CA LEU A 215 2.85 -18.08 1.21
C LEU A 215 1.75 -17.36 2.02
N TRP A 216 2.11 -16.27 2.66
CA TRP A 216 1.25 -15.44 3.48
C TRP A 216 1.45 -13.97 3.12
N ARG A 217 0.55 -13.13 3.61
CA ARG A 217 0.67 -11.67 3.52
C ARG A 217 0.82 -11.07 4.91
N PHE A 218 1.39 -9.88 4.93
CA PHE A 218 1.36 -9.01 6.10
C PHE A 218 0.66 -7.70 5.77
N LEU A 219 0.15 -7.04 6.81
CA LEU A 219 -0.34 -5.67 6.78
C LEU A 219 0.41 -4.88 7.84
N SER A 220 1.08 -3.81 7.44
CA SER A 220 1.72 -2.89 8.38
C SER A 220 0.80 -1.70 8.62
N MET A 221 0.54 -1.39 9.87
CA MET A 221 -0.28 -0.26 10.30
C MET A 221 0.55 0.81 11.03
N SER A 222 1.86 0.56 11.15
CA SER A 222 2.78 1.47 11.83
C SER A 222 3.13 2.68 10.96
N GLY A 223 3.14 3.87 11.56
CA GLY A 223 3.79 5.06 11.02
C GLY A 223 5.27 5.12 11.39
N ILE A 224 5.95 6.20 10.99
CA ILE A 224 7.37 6.47 11.34
C ILE A 224 7.52 7.47 12.48
N THR A 225 6.54 7.59 13.33
CA THR A 225 6.49 8.61 14.40
C THR A 225 7.28 8.25 15.66
N TYR A 226 7.80 7.03 15.75
CA TYR A 226 8.65 6.55 16.85
C TYR A 226 10.14 6.86 16.58
N ASP A 227 10.96 6.81 17.61
CA ASP A 227 12.42 6.83 17.49
C ASP A 227 12.97 5.41 17.60
N PRO A 228 13.89 5.01 16.68
CA PRO A 228 14.52 3.70 16.76
C PRO A 228 15.31 3.52 18.06
N GLY A 229 15.21 2.35 18.68
CA GLY A 229 15.93 2.05 19.92
C GLY A 229 17.45 2.11 19.77
N ASP A 230 17.96 1.89 18.58
CA ASP A 230 19.40 1.98 18.21
C ASP A 230 19.80 3.33 17.60
N GLN A 231 18.99 4.37 17.72
CA GLN A 231 19.25 5.69 17.14
C GLN A 231 20.59 6.27 17.62
N ALA A 232 20.90 6.13 18.91
CA ALA A 232 22.16 6.61 19.49
C ALA A 232 23.37 5.84 18.94
N ASP A 233 23.22 4.53 18.76
CA ASP A 233 24.28 3.68 18.20
C ASP A 233 24.54 4.03 16.73
N LEU A 234 23.48 4.26 15.93
CA LEU A 234 23.60 4.74 14.56
C LEU A 234 24.30 6.09 14.49
N ALA A 235 23.94 7.03 15.37
CA ALA A 235 24.58 8.34 15.44
C ALA A 235 26.06 8.22 15.80
N HIS A 236 26.43 7.35 16.72
CA HIS A 236 27.83 7.09 17.12
C HIS A 236 28.61 6.38 16.01
N LEU A 237 28.05 5.36 15.38
CA LEU A 237 28.69 4.57 14.33
C LEU A 237 29.08 5.44 13.12
N PHE A 238 28.23 6.38 12.75
CA PHE A 238 28.42 7.25 11.60
C PHE A 238 28.92 8.65 11.96
N ALA A 239 29.34 8.87 13.22
CA ALA A 239 29.91 10.13 13.67
C ALA A 239 31.12 10.53 12.82
N GLY A 240 31.11 11.74 12.25
CA GLY A 240 32.17 12.24 11.37
C GLY A 240 32.21 11.66 9.95
N GLN A 241 31.34 10.68 9.64
CA GLN A 241 31.19 10.13 8.28
C GLN A 241 29.97 10.76 7.56
N LEU A 242 28.88 11.00 8.28
CA LEU A 242 27.66 11.61 7.78
C LEU A 242 27.48 12.99 8.43
N ASP A 243 27.05 13.96 7.65
CA ASP A 243 26.57 15.22 8.19
C ASP A 243 25.17 15.02 8.87
N PRO A 244 24.69 16.01 9.64
CA PRO A 244 23.42 15.87 10.36
C PRO A 244 22.21 15.58 9.45
N ALA A 245 22.19 16.08 8.21
CA ALA A 245 21.10 15.83 7.27
C ALA A 245 21.13 14.40 6.74
N ALA A 246 22.32 13.91 6.36
CA ALA A 246 22.50 12.53 5.92
C ALA A 246 22.25 11.50 7.05
N LEU A 247 22.59 11.83 8.29
CA LEU A 247 22.26 11.02 9.46
C LEU A 247 20.75 10.98 9.70
N TYR A 248 20.06 12.12 9.58
CA TYR A 248 18.61 12.16 9.66
C TYR A 248 17.95 11.29 8.59
N ASP A 249 18.42 11.37 7.34
CA ASP A 249 17.91 10.56 6.23
C ASP A 249 18.14 9.06 6.49
N LEU A 250 19.27 8.67 7.07
CA LEU A 250 19.55 7.29 7.51
C LEU A 250 18.54 6.81 8.56
N ILE A 251 18.24 7.64 9.56
CA ILE A 251 17.28 7.33 10.62
C ILE A 251 15.87 7.16 10.00
N VAL A 252 15.45 8.06 9.12
CA VAL A 252 14.16 7.94 8.40
C VAL A 252 14.13 6.67 7.55
N ALA A 253 15.20 6.37 6.80
CA ALA A 253 15.29 5.13 6.03
C ALA A 253 15.21 3.88 6.91
N SER A 254 15.81 3.91 8.09
CA SER A 254 15.75 2.83 9.08
C SER A 254 14.32 2.62 9.59
N LYS A 255 13.61 3.71 9.93
CA LYS A 255 12.19 3.67 10.31
C LYS A 255 11.31 3.10 9.19
N GLN A 256 11.50 3.57 7.94
CA GLN A 256 10.75 3.08 6.78
C GLN A 256 10.96 1.57 6.54
N LYS A 257 12.20 1.08 6.72
CA LYS A 257 12.50 -0.34 6.59
C LYS A 257 11.89 -1.16 7.71
N GLU A 258 11.94 -0.67 8.96
CA GLU A 258 11.37 -1.39 10.11
C GLU A 258 9.87 -1.62 9.96
N ILE A 259 9.12 -0.60 9.51
CA ILE A 259 7.67 -0.74 9.26
C ILE A 259 7.34 -1.44 7.93
N VAL A 260 8.33 -1.83 7.16
CA VAL A 260 8.18 -2.35 5.80
C VAL A 260 7.25 -1.45 4.99
N ALA A 261 7.67 -0.19 4.78
CA ALA A 261 6.86 0.84 4.11
C ALA A 261 6.39 0.42 2.71
N PRO A 262 5.34 1.03 2.15
CA PRO A 262 4.79 0.67 0.84
C PRO A 262 5.86 0.55 -0.23
N ASN A 263 5.81 -0.51 -1.02
CA ASN A 263 6.73 -0.90 -2.08
C ASN A 263 8.12 -1.40 -1.64
N LEU A 264 8.56 -1.21 -0.38
CA LEU A 264 9.79 -1.85 0.14
C LEU A 264 9.71 -3.39 0.16
N PRO A 265 8.54 -4.03 0.37
CA PRO A 265 8.41 -5.49 0.29
C PRO A 265 8.97 -6.09 -1.00
N LEU A 266 8.96 -5.34 -2.11
CA LEU A 266 9.51 -5.76 -3.41
C LEU A 266 11.00 -6.11 -3.33
N LEU A 267 11.78 -5.41 -2.51
CA LEU A 267 13.22 -5.67 -2.32
C LEU A 267 13.48 -7.06 -1.72
N TRP A 268 12.56 -7.54 -0.88
CA TRP A 268 12.71 -8.77 -0.12
C TRP A 268 11.75 -9.88 -0.56
N ARG A 269 10.94 -9.65 -1.61
CA ARG A 269 9.90 -10.58 -2.09
C ARG A 269 8.87 -10.96 -1.00
N LEU A 270 8.62 -10.06 -0.06
CA LEU A 270 7.54 -10.20 0.92
C LEU A 270 6.20 -9.83 0.28
N SER A 271 5.15 -10.57 0.61
CA SER A 271 3.81 -10.28 0.13
C SER A 271 3.08 -9.33 1.09
N SER A 272 2.72 -8.14 0.64
CA SER A 272 1.94 -7.17 1.41
C SER A 272 0.47 -7.16 0.97
N VAL A 273 -0.43 -6.77 1.88
CA VAL A 273 -1.83 -6.49 1.56
C VAL A 273 -1.95 -5.19 0.78
N ASP A 274 -1.13 -4.22 1.10
CA ASP A 274 -1.14 -2.89 0.51
C ASP A 274 0.16 -2.54 -0.21
N GLY A 275 0.11 -1.45 -0.99
CA GLY A 275 1.25 -0.87 -1.67
C GLY A 275 1.01 0.60 -1.92
N TYR A 276 1.81 1.22 -2.78
CA TYR A 276 1.60 2.58 -3.23
C TYR A 276 1.67 2.67 -4.75
N ASP A 277 0.60 3.11 -5.37
CA ASP A 277 0.55 3.44 -6.78
C ASP A 277 -0.06 4.83 -6.98
N GLY A 278 0.75 5.85 -6.83
CA GLY A 278 0.36 7.24 -7.11
C GLY A 278 0.38 7.58 -8.60
N GLY A 279 0.88 6.70 -9.45
CA GLY A 279 0.98 6.85 -10.89
C GLY A 279 -0.33 6.55 -11.63
N VAL A 280 -0.53 5.31 -12.04
CA VAL A 280 -1.73 4.84 -12.75
C VAL A 280 -2.92 4.65 -11.80
N LEU A 281 -2.67 4.49 -10.51
CA LEU A 281 -3.54 4.03 -9.43
C LEU A 281 -3.76 2.50 -9.49
N PRO A 282 -4.09 1.88 -8.36
CA PRO A 282 -4.40 0.45 -8.32
C PRO A 282 -5.69 0.14 -9.08
N LEU A 283 -5.98 -1.16 -9.25
CA LEU A 283 -7.23 -1.60 -9.86
C LEU A 283 -8.45 -1.07 -9.08
N THR A 284 -9.48 -0.66 -9.78
CA THR A 284 -10.76 -0.21 -9.17
C THR A 284 -11.29 -1.26 -8.19
N ARG A 285 -11.24 -2.55 -8.55
CA ARG A 285 -11.67 -3.64 -7.68
C ARG A 285 -10.87 -3.78 -6.38
N TYR A 286 -9.57 -3.42 -6.42
CA TYR A 286 -8.78 -3.36 -5.18
C TYR A 286 -9.21 -2.17 -4.31
N VAL A 287 -9.49 -1.03 -4.92
CA VAL A 287 -10.03 0.14 -4.20
C VAL A 287 -11.42 -0.18 -3.62
N ASP A 288 -12.27 -0.89 -4.37
CA ASP A 288 -13.57 -1.34 -3.88
C ASP A 288 -13.43 -2.33 -2.71
N LEU A 289 -12.43 -3.23 -2.75
CA LEU A 289 -12.12 -4.10 -1.62
C LEU A 289 -11.71 -3.32 -0.36
N GLN A 290 -10.98 -2.21 -0.52
CA GLN A 290 -10.61 -1.36 0.62
C GLN A 290 -11.82 -0.76 1.34
N ARG A 291 -12.98 -0.66 0.68
CA ARG A 291 -14.26 -0.23 1.29
C ARG A 291 -14.83 -1.21 2.33
N LEU A 292 -14.27 -2.42 2.42
CA LEU A 292 -14.55 -3.33 3.54
C LEU A 292 -13.89 -2.88 4.85
N PHE A 293 -12.87 -2.04 4.77
CA PHE A 293 -12.01 -1.61 5.89
C PHE A 293 -12.16 -0.14 6.23
N VAL A 294 -12.44 0.69 5.21
CA VAL A 294 -12.42 2.15 5.31
C VAL A 294 -13.74 2.71 4.79
N PRO A 295 -14.37 3.65 5.51
CA PRO A 295 -15.56 4.36 5.04
C PRO A 295 -15.29 5.12 3.73
N ASP A 296 -16.30 5.23 2.88
CA ASP A 296 -16.18 5.81 1.53
C ASP A 296 -15.69 7.26 1.53
N ASP A 297 -16.05 8.04 2.54
CA ASP A 297 -15.65 9.45 2.71
C ASP A 297 -14.19 9.62 3.15
N GLN A 298 -13.54 8.57 3.63
CA GLN A 298 -12.14 8.55 4.08
C GLN A 298 -11.22 7.81 3.11
N LEU A 299 -11.77 7.12 2.12
CA LEU A 299 -11.03 6.24 1.23
C LEU A 299 -10.14 7.02 0.25
N ALA A 300 -8.82 6.83 0.35
CA ALA A 300 -7.85 7.28 -0.62
C ALA A 300 -7.51 6.16 -1.62
N PRO A 301 -7.66 6.39 -2.94
CA PRO A 301 -7.55 5.33 -3.94
C PRO A 301 -6.11 5.03 -4.41
N ASP A 302 -5.10 5.34 -3.62
CA ASP A 302 -3.69 5.21 -4.00
C ASP A 302 -3.01 3.91 -3.55
N GLY A 303 -3.79 3.00 -2.96
CA GLY A 303 -3.34 1.67 -2.53
C GLY A 303 -2.76 1.60 -1.12
N ARG A 304 -2.53 2.73 -0.44
CA ARG A 304 -1.96 2.76 0.92
C ARG A 304 -3.03 2.52 1.99
N LEU A 305 -3.49 1.28 2.10
CA LEU A 305 -4.52 0.91 3.09
C LEU A 305 -4.06 1.22 4.52
N ARG A 306 -2.78 0.98 4.84
CA ARG A 306 -2.21 1.19 6.18
C ARG A 306 -2.39 2.58 6.76
N GLU A 307 -2.32 3.62 5.93
CA GLU A 307 -2.45 5.01 6.37
C GLU A 307 -3.89 5.41 6.67
N GLN A 308 -4.85 4.57 6.28
CA GLN A 308 -6.28 4.78 6.43
C GLN A 308 -6.87 3.97 7.59
N LEU A 309 -6.13 2.99 8.11
CA LEU A 309 -6.58 2.12 9.18
C LEU A 309 -6.14 2.68 10.54
N ARG A 310 -7.09 2.75 11.47
CA ARG A 310 -6.83 3.18 12.86
C ARG A 310 -6.65 2.00 13.82
N ARG A 311 -7.29 0.87 13.54
CA ARG A 311 -7.25 -0.35 14.34
C ARG A 311 -7.08 -1.56 13.45
N VAL A 312 -6.66 -2.68 14.04
CA VAL A 312 -6.55 -3.97 13.33
C VAL A 312 -7.93 -4.37 12.79
N PRO A 313 -8.02 -4.67 11.49
CA PRO A 313 -9.28 -5.10 10.88
C PRO A 313 -9.81 -6.41 11.50
N PRO A 314 -11.12 -6.68 11.40
CA PRO A 314 -11.71 -7.94 11.85
C PRO A 314 -11.04 -9.17 11.23
N ALA A 315 -10.88 -10.23 12.03
CA ALA A 315 -10.19 -11.45 11.62
C ALA A 315 -10.73 -12.07 10.31
N PRO A 316 -12.06 -12.13 10.04
CA PRO A 316 -12.56 -12.67 8.77
C PRO A 316 -12.09 -11.88 7.53
N LEU A 317 -11.93 -10.57 7.63
CA LEU A 317 -11.42 -9.76 6.52
C LEU A 317 -9.92 -10.00 6.27
N LEU A 318 -9.15 -10.23 7.34
CA LEU A 318 -7.73 -10.61 7.25
C LEU A 318 -7.56 -12.02 6.66
N ASP A 319 -8.46 -12.95 6.99
CA ASP A 319 -8.52 -14.29 6.39
C ASP A 319 -8.78 -14.22 4.90
N LEU A 320 -9.74 -13.40 4.47
CA LEU A 320 -10.04 -13.15 3.06
C LEU A 320 -8.79 -12.73 2.28
N LEU A 321 -7.90 -11.95 2.92
CA LEU A 321 -6.67 -11.45 2.32
C LEU A 321 -5.46 -12.36 2.54
N ASN A 322 -5.60 -13.51 3.23
CA ASN A 322 -4.48 -14.37 3.63
C ASN A 322 -3.43 -13.60 4.47
N THR A 323 -3.88 -12.74 5.38
CA THR A 323 -3.01 -11.90 6.20
C THR A 323 -2.64 -12.62 7.48
N ARG A 324 -1.43 -13.16 7.56
CA ARG A 324 -0.90 -13.86 8.73
C ARG A 324 -0.29 -12.90 9.76
N PHE A 325 0.37 -11.83 9.29
CA PHE A 325 1.10 -10.94 10.18
C PHE A 325 0.57 -9.52 10.11
N ILE A 326 0.48 -8.87 11.28
CA ILE A 326 0.20 -7.45 11.43
C ILE A 326 1.40 -6.80 12.08
N ILE A 327 1.94 -5.73 11.47
CA ILE A 327 2.97 -4.88 12.06
C ILE A 327 2.28 -3.64 12.63
N THR A 328 2.56 -3.30 13.89
CA THR A 328 2.05 -2.07 14.52
C THR A 328 3.16 -1.33 15.24
N ASP A 329 3.01 -0.03 15.39
CA ASP A 329 3.81 0.73 16.34
C ASP A 329 3.35 0.46 17.78
N LYS A 330 3.90 1.22 18.72
CA LYS A 330 3.60 1.11 20.15
C LYS A 330 2.62 2.18 20.64
N VAL A 331 1.83 2.76 19.75
CA VAL A 331 0.88 3.83 20.07
C VAL A 331 -0.19 3.36 21.05
N PHE A 332 -0.53 2.07 21.03
CA PHE A 332 -1.47 1.43 21.94
C PHE A 332 -0.80 0.72 23.13
N ASP A 333 0.48 0.99 23.39
CA ASP A 333 1.16 0.55 24.59
C ASP A 333 0.86 1.54 25.73
N VAL A 334 0.28 1.06 26.80
CA VAL A 334 -0.15 1.88 27.91
C VAL A 334 0.45 1.36 29.22
N TRP A 335 1.00 2.28 30.02
CA TRP A 335 1.52 1.99 31.34
C TRP A 335 0.66 2.70 32.39
N VAL A 336 0.09 1.93 33.29
CA VAL A 336 -0.66 2.45 34.45
C VAL A 336 -0.10 1.80 35.71
N ASP A 337 0.31 2.59 36.70
CA ASP A 337 0.92 2.12 37.96
C ASP A 337 2.09 1.14 37.73
N ASN A 338 2.95 1.42 36.75
CA ASN A 338 4.06 0.57 36.31
C ASN A 338 3.64 -0.82 35.78
N VAL A 339 2.37 -1.02 35.44
CA VAL A 339 1.87 -2.22 34.77
C VAL A 339 1.67 -1.91 33.29
N TYR A 340 2.21 -2.78 32.43
CA TYR A 340 2.10 -2.67 30.99
C TYR A 340 0.81 -3.32 30.48
N TYR A 341 0.08 -2.61 29.60
CA TYR A 341 -1.11 -3.10 28.89
C TYR A 341 -0.90 -2.94 27.38
N ASP A 342 -1.27 -3.97 26.62
CA ASP A 342 -1.28 -3.97 25.15
C ASP A 342 -2.72 -3.77 24.67
N LEU A 343 -3.07 -2.55 24.26
CA LEU A 343 -4.42 -2.16 23.82
C LEU A 343 -4.60 -2.23 22.29
N GLN A 344 -3.72 -2.95 21.58
CA GLN A 344 -3.79 -3.05 20.12
C GLN A 344 -5.06 -3.73 19.62
N PHE A 345 -5.55 -4.69 20.40
CA PHE A 345 -6.81 -5.40 20.16
C PHE A 345 -7.84 -5.02 21.21
N SER A 346 -9.12 -5.27 20.88
CA SER A 346 -10.22 -5.16 21.84
C SER A 346 -11.27 -6.22 21.54
N ALA A 347 -11.95 -6.70 22.59
CA ALA A 347 -13.03 -7.68 22.45
C ALA A 347 -14.32 -7.08 23.04
N PRO A 348 -15.27 -6.63 22.22
CA PRO A 348 -16.63 -6.36 22.66
C PRO A 348 -17.32 -7.68 22.99
N LEU A 349 -17.90 -7.79 24.18
CA LEU A 349 -18.55 -8.99 24.70
C LEU A 349 -19.98 -8.66 25.07
N ALA A 350 -20.92 -9.11 24.25
CA ALA A 350 -22.33 -9.11 24.57
C ALA A 350 -22.65 -10.09 25.70
N ALA A 351 -23.86 -10.02 26.25
CA ALA A 351 -24.28 -10.94 27.31
C ALA A 351 -24.19 -12.41 26.87
N GLY A 352 -23.40 -13.20 27.58
CA GLY A 352 -23.12 -14.61 27.27
C GLY A 352 -21.92 -14.86 26.38
N GLU A 353 -21.35 -13.84 25.74
CA GLU A 353 -20.11 -13.97 24.96
C GLU A 353 -18.90 -14.01 25.86
N THR A 354 -17.92 -14.86 25.51
CA THR A 354 -16.73 -15.10 26.33
C THR A 354 -15.46 -14.93 25.49
N TRP A 355 -14.58 -14.02 25.91
CA TRP A 355 -13.20 -13.99 25.50
C TRP A 355 -12.39 -14.96 26.37
N ARG A 356 -11.51 -15.72 25.74
CA ARG A 356 -10.66 -16.70 26.42
C ARG A 356 -9.25 -16.68 25.88
N GLN A 357 -8.28 -16.62 26.78
CA GLN A 357 -6.86 -16.74 26.46
C GLN A 357 -6.21 -17.84 27.30
N THR A 358 -5.61 -18.83 26.62
CA THR A 358 -4.76 -19.84 27.25
C THR A 358 -3.30 -19.43 27.09
N LEU A 359 -2.56 -19.42 28.18
CA LEU A 359 -1.14 -19.06 28.18
C LEU A 359 -0.31 -20.25 27.70
N PRO A 360 0.78 -20.03 26.94
CA PRO A 360 1.70 -21.08 26.57
C PRO A 360 2.35 -21.73 27.80
N ALA A 361 2.41 -23.04 27.81
CA ALA A 361 2.97 -23.80 28.96
C ALA A 361 4.49 -23.57 29.14
N ASP A 362 5.19 -23.13 28.09
CA ASP A 362 6.61 -22.80 28.10
C ASP A 362 6.92 -21.37 28.62
N GLN A 363 5.88 -20.56 28.87
CA GLN A 363 6.01 -19.19 29.38
C GLN A 363 5.15 -19.02 30.68
N PRO A 364 5.44 -19.74 31.74
CA PRO A 364 4.66 -19.67 32.98
C PRO A 364 4.85 -18.29 33.61
N PHE A 365 3.75 -17.66 34.04
CA PHE A 365 3.75 -16.43 34.81
C PHE A 365 3.02 -16.64 36.11
N GLU A 366 3.71 -16.39 37.25
CA GLU A 366 3.11 -16.43 38.56
C GLU A 366 2.50 -15.08 38.91
N ALA A 367 1.17 -15.01 38.96
CA ALA A 367 0.44 -13.78 39.24
C ALA A 367 -0.07 -13.72 40.68
N THR A 368 -0.06 -12.51 41.22
CA THR A 368 -0.74 -12.19 42.51
C THR A 368 -2.01 -11.37 42.27
N ALA A 369 -2.14 -10.76 41.08
CA ALA A 369 -3.30 -9.98 40.68
C ALA A 369 -3.47 -10.00 39.16
N LEU A 370 -4.65 -9.56 38.73
CA LEU A 370 -5.01 -9.36 37.33
C LEU A 370 -5.50 -7.93 37.14
N GLY A 371 -4.87 -7.17 36.26
CA GLY A 371 -5.36 -5.86 35.81
C GLY A 371 -6.25 -6.02 34.62
N VAL A 372 -7.46 -5.48 34.66
CA VAL A 372 -8.43 -5.50 33.56
C VAL A 372 -8.76 -4.08 33.16
N MET A 373 -8.48 -3.73 31.93
CA MET A 373 -8.83 -2.44 31.32
C MET A 373 -10.04 -2.63 30.39
N SER A 374 -11.11 -1.86 30.63
CA SER A 374 -12.39 -2.05 29.96
C SER A 374 -13.23 -0.78 29.96
N HIS A 375 -14.26 -0.77 29.13
CA HIS A 375 -15.37 0.17 29.20
C HIS A 375 -16.69 -0.52 28.84
N LEU A 376 -17.82 0.16 29.09
CA LEU A 376 -19.14 -0.27 28.65
C LEU A 376 -19.58 0.51 27.42
N ALA A 377 -20.26 -0.15 26.50
CA ALA A 377 -20.89 0.47 25.35
C ALA A 377 -22.39 0.23 25.38
N GLY A 378 -23.18 1.33 25.31
CA GLY A 378 -24.65 1.25 25.37
C GLY A 378 -25.23 0.97 26.76
N ALA A 379 -24.44 1.23 27.83
CA ALA A 379 -24.81 0.90 29.20
C ALA A 379 -25.28 2.12 30.03
N ALA A 380 -25.59 3.24 29.39
CA ALA A 380 -25.91 4.52 30.05
C ALA A 380 -27.08 4.41 31.05
N SER A 381 -28.02 3.49 30.85
CA SER A 381 -29.18 3.25 31.73
C SER A 381 -28.93 2.27 32.88
N LEU A 382 -27.79 1.58 32.93
CA LEU A 382 -27.50 0.64 33.99
C LEU A 382 -27.24 1.34 35.30
N ALA A 383 -27.78 0.80 36.40
CA ALA A 383 -27.57 1.33 37.76
C ALA A 383 -26.18 0.96 38.30
N ASP A 384 -25.70 1.73 39.28
CA ASP A 384 -24.50 1.40 40.05
C ASP A 384 -24.55 -0.01 40.63
N GLY A 385 -23.41 -0.70 40.59
CA GLY A 385 -23.25 -2.03 41.13
C GLY A 385 -23.86 -3.16 40.28
N THR A 386 -24.48 -2.85 39.12
CA THR A 386 -24.99 -3.87 38.21
C THR A 386 -23.84 -4.75 37.69
N PRO A 387 -23.90 -6.11 37.84
CA PRO A 387 -22.90 -6.99 37.24
C PRO A 387 -22.90 -6.89 35.71
N VAL A 388 -21.73 -6.60 35.11
CA VAL A 388 -21.58 -6.37 33.65
C VAL A 388 -20.64 -7.36 33.00
N ALA A 389 -19.74 -7.97 33.80
CA ALA A 389 -18.88 -9.05 33.31
C ALA A 389 -18.45 -9.99 34.45
N ALA A 390 -18.11 -11.21 34.07
CA ALA A 390 -17.48 -12.21 34.96
C ALA A 390 -16.07 -12.51 34.45
N VAL A 391 -15.06 -12.40 35.34
CA VAL A 391 -13.68 -12.77 35.05
C VAL A 391 -13.38 -14.07 35.76
N ARG A 392 -12.85 -15.06 35.05
CA ARG A 392 -12.45 -16.35 35.62
C ARG A 392 -10.98 -16.62 35.28
N VAL A 393 -10.22 -17.07 36.25
CA VAL A 393 -8.80 -17.35 36.10
C VAL A 393 -8.54 -18.79 36.55
N GLN A 394 -7.89 -19.57 35.69
CA GLN A 394 -7.49 -20.94 36.01
C GLN A 394 -6.01 -20.99 36.35
N ALA A 395 -5.70 -21.52 37.52
CA ALA A 395 -4.35 -21.82 37.96
C ALA A 395 -3.86 -23.17 37.40
N ALA A 396 -2.53 -23.41 37.37
CA ALA A 396 -1.92 -24.66 36.91
C ALA A 396 -2.35 -25.91 37.68
N ASP A 397 -2.78 -25.73 38.93
CA ASP A 397 -3.34 -26.81 39.75
C ASP A 397 -4.81 -27.15 39.41
N GLY A 398 -5.36 -26.50 38.39
CA GLY A 398 -6.72 -26.71 37.90
C GLY A 398 -7.80 -25.90 38.64
N ARG A 399 -7.47 -25.19 39.70
CA ARG A 399 -8.44 -24.36 40.45
C ARG A 399 -8.85 -23.12 39.64
N TRP A 400 -10.15 -22.79 39.71
CA TRP A 400 -10.74 -21.59 39.17
C TRP A 400 -11.04 -20.56 40.26
N THR A 401 -10.62 -19.32 40.01
CA THR A 401 -11.03 -18.15 40.79
C THR A 401 -11.92 -17.26 39.92
N ALA A 402 -13.03 -16.79 40.48
CA ALA A 402 -14.01 -15.98 39.74
C ALA A 402 -14.20 -14.61 40.41
N PHE A 403 -14.37 -13.58 39.60
CA PHE A 403 -14.65 -12.20 39.99
C PHE A 403 -15.83 -11.68 39.17
N ALA A 404 -16.68 -10.86 39.78
CA ALA A 404 -17.74 -10.15 39.10
C ALA A 404 -17.35 -8.67 38.94
N LEU A 405 -17.36 -8.15 37.73
CA LEU A 405 -17.15 -6.73 37.46
C LEU A 405 -18.49 -5.98 37.40
N ARG A 406 -18.54 -4.79 38.01
CA ARG A 406 -19.75 -4.03 38.23
C ARG A 406 -19.66 -2.64 37.61
N ALA A 407 -20.77 -2.17 37.01
CA ALA A 407 -20.90 -0.80 36.52
C ALA A 407 -20.76 0.21 37.66
N GLY A 408 -20.05 1.30 37.43
CA GLY A 408 -19.82 2.34 38.43
C GLY A 408 -18.76 2.04 39.48
N GLN A 409 -18.23 0.82 39.53
CA GLN A 409 -17.22 0.38 40.49
C GLN A 409 -15.95 -0.10 39.81
N ASP A 410 -16.07 -1.06 38.91
CA ASP A 410 -14.95 -1.69 38.19
C ASP A 410 -14.75 -1.14 36.79
N THR A 411 -15.85 -0.75 36.15
CA THR A 411 -15.90 -0.18 34.79
C THR A 411 -17.08 0.78 34.66
N ALA A 412 -17.15 1.56 33.58
CA ALA A 412 -18.27 2.44 33.32
C ALA A 412 -18.48 2.68 31.83
N GLU A 413 -19.55 3.39 31.45
CA GLU A 413 -19.79 3.83 30.06
C GLU A 413 -18.57 4.54 29.50
N GLY A 414 -18.10 4.11 28.31
CA GLY A 414 -16.88 4.65 27.70
C GLY A 414 -16.95 6.14 27.44
N SER A 415 -18.08 6.64 26.99
CA SER A 415 -18.39 8.07 26.81
C SER A 415 -19.17 8.61 28.00
N TRP A 416 -18.71 8.38 29.21
CA TRP A 416 -19.42 8.76 30.43
C TRP A 416 -19.59 10.27 30.59
N ARG A 417 -20.81 10.71 30.91
CA ARG A 417 -21.15 12.12 31.20
C ARG A 417 -22.09 12.21 32.38
N ALA A 418 -21.81 13.16 33.29
CA ALA A 418 -22.65 13.39 34.42
C ALA A 418 -24.10 13.78 34.00
N GLY A 419 -25.08 13.11 34.62
CA GLY A 419 -26.49 13.29 34.30
C GLY A 419 -27.01 12.60 33.06
N ALA A 420 -26.14 12.07 32.21
CA ALA A 420 -26.51 11.27 31.03
C ALA A 420 -26.36 9.77 31.26
N VAL A 421 -25.52 9.36 32.23
CA VAL A 421 -25.24 7.98 32.61
C VAL A 421 -25.74 7.76 34.04
N ALA A 422 -26.49 6.67 34.28
CA ALA A 422 -27.11 6.36 35.57
C ALA A 422 -26.13 5.89 36.64
N HIS A 423 -25.02 5.24 36.24
CA HIS A 423 -23.98 4.78 37.15
C HIS A 423 -22.83 5.80 37.26
N GLN A 424 -22.06 5.71 38.35
CA GLN A 424 -20.88 6.54 38.58
C GLN A 424 -19.73 6.18 37.63
N PRO A 425 -18.74 7.07 37.39
CA PRO A 425 -17.52 6.68 36.70
C PRO A 425 -16.68 5.79 37.60
N ALA A 426 -16.06 4.75 37.04
CA ALA A 426 -15.05 3.94 37.71
C ALA A 426 -13.67 4.64 37.65
N ARG A 427 -12.61 3.95 38.06
CA ARG A 427 -11.24 4.45 37.99
C ARG A 427 -10.81 4.62 36.53
N SER A 428 -10.73 5.85 36.05
CA SER A 428 -10.22 6.19 34.71
C SER A 428 -8.74 5.80 34.57
N ALA A 429 -8.39 5.21 33.44
CA ALA A 429 -7.04 4.70 33.16
C ALA A 429 -6.45 5.22 31.86
N HIS A 430 -7.24 5.28 30.78
CA HIS A 430 -6.75 5.63 29.47
C HIS A 430 -7.80 6.43 28.68
N PRO A 431 -7.53 7.71 28.34
CA PRO A 431 -8.41 8.51 27.48
C PRO A 431 -8.26 8.05 26.02
N TRP A 432 -9.37 8.01 25.29
CA TRP A 432 -9.33 7.67 23.87
C TRP A 432 -8.75 8.80 23.04
N ARG A 433 -7.95 8.44 22.05
CA ARG A 433 -7.33 9.43 21.15
C ARG A 433 -8.32 10.04 20.16
N ASP A 434 -9.35 9.29 19.79
CA ASP A 434 -10.29 9.64 18.72
C ASP A 434 -11.56 10.34 19.22
N HIS A 435 -11.82 10.35 20.54
CA HIS A 435 -12.98 10.98 21.16
C HIS A 435 -12.58 11.69 22.45
N ALA A 436 -12.77 13.00 22.48
CA ALA A 436 -12.39 13.84 23.64
C ALA A 436 -13.03 13.43 24.97
N ASP A 437 -14.19 12.78 24.93
CA ASP A 437 -14.96 12.35 26.10
C ASP A 437 -14.90 10.84 26.35
N GLY A 438 -14.10 10.09 25.58
CA GLY A 438 -14.00 8.64 25.69
C GLY A 438 -12.84 8.20 26.57
N GLN A 439 -13.05 7.17 27.39
CA GLN A 439 -12.02 6.63 28.29
C GLN A 439 -12.23 5.15 28.60
N ASP A 440 -11.13 4.48 28.94
CA ASP A 440 -11.12 3.15 29.52
C ASP A 440 -10.90 3.21 31.03
N TYR A 441 -11.42 2.23 31.74
CA TYR A 441 -11.37 2.11 33.19
C TYR A 441 -10.52 0.92 33.57
N LEU A 442 -9.78 1.03 34.69
CA LEU A 442 -8.93 -0.04 35.21
C LEU A 442 -9.49 -0.56 36.55
N THR A 443 -9.64 -1.88 36.61
CA THR A 443 -9.80 -2.59 37.86
C THR A 443 -8.67 -3.60 38.08
N VAL A 444 -8.26 -3.78 39.36
CA VAL A 444 -7.22 -4.74 39.73
C VAL A 444 -7.85 -5.80 40.63
N LEU A 445 -7.85 -7.04 40.17
CA LEU A 445 -8.42 -8.20 40.82
C LEU A 445 -7.32 -8.96 41.54
N THR A 446 -7.32 -8.94 42.89
CA THR A 446 -6.30 -9.61 43.70
C THR A 446 -6.62 -11.09 43.86
N LEU A 447 -5.66 -11.95 43.59
CA LEU A 447 -5.75 -13.38 43.80
C LEU A 447 -5.55 -13.70 45.29
N THR A 448 -6.21 -14.73 45.78
CA THR A 448 -6.11 -15.17 47.20
C THR A 448 -4.72 -15.69 47.57
N ALA A 449 -3.97 -16.19 46.60
CA ALA A 449 -2.58 -16.60 46.73
C ALA A 449 -1.86 -16.45 45.36
N PRO A 450 -0.53 -16.26 45.38
CA PRO A 450 0.27 -16.31 44.16
C PRO A 450 -0.01 -17.60 43.39
N SER A 451 -0.32 -17.51 42.12
CA SER A 451 -0.73 -18.66 41.32
C SER A 451 -0.16 -18.58 39.92
N GLN A 452 0.34 -19.69 39.42
CA GLN A 452 0.71 -19.81 37.99
C GLN A 452 -0.56 -19.90 37.18
N ILE A 453 -0.78 -18.89 36.33
CA ILE A 453 -2.00 -18.76 35.52
C ILE A 453 -1.84 -19.51 34.20
N VAL A 454 -2.85 -20.30 33.84
CA VAL A 454 -2.91 -21.07 32.57
C VAL A 454 -4.00 -20.54 31.63
N THR A 455 -5.12 -20.06 32.20
CA THR A 455 -6.23 -19.56 31.37
C THR A 455 -6.90 -18.37 32.05
N VAL A 456 -7.25 -17.37 31.23
CA VAL A 456 -8.10 -16.26 31.66
C VAL A 456 -9.33 -16.24 30.77
N GLU A 457 -10.51 -16.11 31.38
CA GLU A 457 -11.79 -15.96 30.69
C GLU A 457 -12.48 -14.66 31.14
N VAL A 458 -13.10 -13.95 30.21
CA VAL A 458 -13.94 -12.80 30.52
C VAL A 458 -15.24 -12.96 29.75
N THR A 459 -16.37 -12.98 30.49
CA THR A 459 -17.72 -13.17 29.92
C THR A 459 -18.55 -11.91 30.17
N GLY A 460 -19.15 -11.33 29.12
CA GLY A 460 -20.15 -10.26 29.26
C GLY A 460 -21.42 -10.80 29.91
N THR A 461 -22.06 -10.04 30.81
CA THR A 461 -23.23 -10.51 31.56
C THR A 461 -24.44 -9.58 31.48
N ALA A 462 -24.27 -8.34 31.06
CA ALA A 462 -25.35 -7.34 31.02
C ALA A 462 -26.10 -7.37 29.67
N PRO A 463 -27.39 -7.72 29.65
CA PRO A 463 -28.19 -7.68 28.41
C PRO A 463 -28.34 -6.27 27.85
N GLY A 464 -28.24 -6.12 26.54
CA GLY A 464 -28.46 -4.85 25.83
C GLY A 464 -27.31 -3.84 25.90
N SER A 465 -26.16 -4.26 26.43
CA SER A 465 -24.92 -3.49 26.45
C SER A 465 -23.73 -4.42 26.23
N ASP A 466 -22.65 -3.89 25.67
CA ASP A 466 -21.41 -4.63 25.48
C ASP A 466 -20.39 -4.27 26.58
N PHE A 467 -19.77 -5.28 27.14
CA PHE A 467 -18.54 -5.13 27.93
C PHE A 467 -17.35 -5.18 26.98
N VAL A 468 -16.69 -4.04 26.77
CA VAL A 468 -15.54 -3.96 25.86
C VAL A 468 -14.26 -4.18 26.64
N LEU A 469 -13.65 -5.36 26.44
CA LEU A 469 -12.36 -5.70 27.01
C LEU A 469 -11.24 -5.07 26.16
N GLN A 470 -10.51 -4.13 26.73
CA GLN A 470 -9.42 -3.42 26.02
C GLN A 470 -8.05 -4.02 26.33
N GLY A 471 -7.81 -4.45 27.54
CA GLY A 471 -6.53 -5.02 27.90
C GLY A 471 -6.58 -5.83 29.20
N VAL A 472 -5.72 -6.82 29.28
CA VAL A 472 -5.54 -7.66 30.47
C VAL A 472 -4.05 -7.78 30.74
N SER A 473 -3.65 -7.64 32.02
CA SER A 473 -2.29 -7.93 32.42
C SER A 473 -2.26 -8.78 33.71
N LEU A 474 -1.48 -9.84 33.64
CA LEU A 474 -1.08 -10.59 34.84
C LEU A 474 -0.04 -9.77 35.60
N ILE A 475 -0.17 -9.68 36.91
CA ILE A 475 0.66 -8.82 37.76
C ILE A 475 1.23 -9.67 38.90
N ASP A 476 2.54 -9.61 39.14
CA ASP A 476 3.17 -10.04 40.35
C ASP A 476 3.62 -8.83 41.17
N VAL A 477 2.82 -8.46 42.16
CA VAL A 477 3.09 -7.29 43.05
C VAL A 477 4.37 -7.46 43.86
N ARG A 478 4.82 -8.72 44.09
CA ARG A 478 6.01 -9.00 44.88
C ARG A 478 7.30 -8.61 44.16
N THR A 479 7.29 -8.78 42.82
CA THR A 479 8.44 -8.50 41.96
C THR A 479 8.27 -7.20 41.16
N GLY A 480 7.05 -6.66 41.10
CA GLY A 480 6.71 -5.54 40.22
C GLY A 480 6.68 -5.91 38.74
N SER A 481 6.67 -7.22 38.42
CA SER A 481 6.61 -7.68 37.03
C SER A 481 5.17 -7.78 36.53
N SER A 482 4.98 -7.62 35.21
CA SER A 482 3.69 -7.80 34.57
C SER A 482 3.83 -8.47 33.22
N GLN A 483 2.80 -9.21 32.81
CA GLN A 483 2.67 -9.82 31.49
C GLN A 483 1.34 -9.42 30.86
N ALA A 484 1.37 -8.57 29.86
CA ALA A 484 0.18 -8.19 29.11
C ALA A 484 -0.27 -9.32 28.17
N LEU A 485 -1.58 -9.56 28.17
CA LEU A 485 -2.28 -10.46 27.25
C LEU A 485 -2.90 -9.61 26.13
N ILE A 486 -2.88 -10.14 24.92
CA ILE A 486 -3.60 -9.50 23.81
C ILE A 486 -5.07 -9.90 23.87
N THR A 487 -5.97 -8.97 23.48
CA THR A 487 -7.43 -9.15 23.63
C THR A 487 -8.16 -9.12 22.28
N PRO A 488 -7.83 -10.01 21.31
CA PRO A 488 -8.54 -10.06 20.05
C PRO A 488 -9.99 -10.55 20.24
N ALA A 489 -10.94 -9.95 19.53
CA ALA A 489 -12.34 -10.40 19.53
C ALA A 489 -12.49 -11.79 18.89
N GLN A 490 -11.70 -12.09 17.88
CA GLN A 490 -11.77 -13.33 17.10
C GLN A 490 -10.37 -13.74 16.60
N GLY A 491 -10.19 -15.03 16.33
CA GLY A 491 -8.97 -15.61 15.79
C GLY A 491 -7.93 -16.01 16.83
N ASP A 492 -7.02 -16.88 16.41
CA ASP A 492 -5.90 -17.35 17.25
C ASP A 492 -4.67 -16.48 17.02
N TRP A 493 -4.48 -15.50 17.88
CA TRP A 493 -3.44 -14.50 17.79
C TRP A 493 -2.35 -14.65 18.84
N ARG A 494 -1.12 -14.32 18.45
CA ARG A 494 -0.02 -14.14 19.43
C ARG A 494 0.88 -12.98 19.01
N ARG A 495 1.47 -12.28 19.96
CA ARG A 495 2.56 -11.34 19.70
C ARG A 495 3.86 -12.13 19.55
N VAL A 496 4.49 -12.04 18.38
CA VAL A 496 5.69 -12.83 18.03
C VAL A 496 6.96 -12.00 18.00
N HIS A 497 6.83 -10.68 17.93
CA HIS A 497 7.96 -9.75 17.96
C HIS A 497 7.58 -8.47 18.73
N SER A 498 8.54 -7.92 19.47
CA SER A 498 8.44 -6.64 20.16
C SER A 498 9.81 -5.97 20.20
N GLY A 499 10.10 -5.17 19.17
CA GLY A 499 11.29 -4.33 19.01
C GLY A 499 10.88 -2.87 18.91
N ASP A 500 11.35 -2.18 17.88
CA ASP A 500 10.88 -0.81 17.55
C ASP A 500 9.39 -0.82 17.18
N VAL A 501 8.97 -1.88 16.49
CA VAL A 501 7.56 -2.20 16.22
C VAL A 501 7.17 -3.54 16.85
N LYS A 502 5.87 -3.82 16.87
CA LYS A 502 5.32 -5.12 17.28
C LYS A 502 4.84 -5.88 16.06
N ILE A 503 4.99 -7.23 16.09
CA ILE A 503 4.38 -8.12 15.12
C ILE A 503 3.46 -9.08 15.83
N TYR A 504 2.22 -9.15 15.35
CA TYR A 504 1.23 -10.12 15.77
C TYR A 504 1.01 -11.13 14.65
N GLU A 505 0.94 -12.39 15.02
CA GLU A 505 0.67 -13.51 14.14
C GLU A 505 -0.74 -14.05 14.37
N LYS A 506 -1.50 -14.21 13.29
CA LYS A 506 -2.75 -14.98 13.25
C LYS A 506 -2.44 -16.39 12.77
N ARG A 507 -2.61 -17.38 13.65
CA ARG A 507 -2.22 -18.77 13.36
C ARG A 507 -3.25 -19.56 12.58
N ASP A 508 -4.51 -19.19 12.69
CA ASP A 508 -5.66 -19.79 12.02
C ASP A 508 -6.03 -19.10 10.70
N VAL A 509 -5.06 -18.45 10.04
CA VAL A 509 -5.26 -17.72 8.80
C VAL A 509 -5.67 -18.65 7.66
N LEU A 510 -6.61 -18.20 6.83
CA LEU A 510 -7.03 -18.91 5.61
C LEU A 510 -5.86 -18.98 4.60
N PRO A 511 -5.54 -20.16 4.04
CA PRO A 511 -4.45 -20.30 3.09
C PRO A 511 -4.62 -19.45 1.82
N ARG A 512 -3.52 -19.15 1.14
CA ARG A 512 -3.50 -18.41 -0.14
C ARG A 512 -4.37 -19.09 -1.22
N ALA A 513 -4.41 -20.41 -1.24
CA ALA A 513 -5.32 -21.21 -2.04
C ALA A 513 -6.14 -22.12 -1.13
N TYR A 514 -7.45 -22.11 -1.28
CA TYR A 514 -8.36 -22.93 -0.49
C TYR A 514 -9.56 -23.38 -1.32
N VAL A 515 -10.31 -24.36 -0.82
CA VAL A 515 -11.53 -24.85 -1.44
C VAL A 515 -12.72 -24.49 -0.56
N ALA A 516 -13.64 -23.68 -1.11
CA ALA A 516 -14.94 -23.43 -0.50
C ALA A 516 -15.97 -24.43 -1.02
N PRO A 517 -16.93 -24.91 -0.18
CA PRO A 517 -17.98 -25.83 -0.63
C PRO A 517 -18.92 -25.16 -1.64
N ALA A 518 -19.39 -25.91 -2.64
CA ALA A 518 -20.34 -25.40 -3.62
C ALA A 518 -21.66 -24.92 -3.00
N THR A 519 -22.05 -25.45 -1.84
CA THR A 519 -23.21 -25.00 -1.06
C THR A 519 -23.05 -23.62 -0.44
N GLY A 520 -21.81 -23.13 -0.29
CA GLY A 520 -21.48 -21.81 0.22
C GLY A 520 -21.32 -20.73 -0.86
N VAL A 521 -21.67 -21.03 -2.12
CA VAL A 521 -21.56 -20.05 -3.20
C VAL A 521 -22.69 -19.02 -3.12
N ILE A 522 -22.30 -17.75 -3.10
CA ILE A 522 -23.18 -16.59 -3.19
C ILE A 522 -23.00 -15.99 -4.59
N GLU A 523 -23.95 -16.21 -5.48
CA GLU A 523 -23.89 -15.63 -6.83
C GLU A 523 -24.44 -14.21 -6.83
N VAL A 524 -23.69 -13.28 -7.41
CA VAL A 524 -24.03 -11.86 -7.47
C VAL A 524 -23.92 -11.32 -8.90
N ALA A 525 -24.58 -10.20 -9.17
CA ALA A 525 -24.65 -9.65 -10.52
C ALA A 525 -23.41 -8.84 -10.93
N ASP A 526 -22.77 -8.19 -9.98
CA ASP A 526 -21.69 -7.22 -10.22
C ASP A 526 -20.83 -6.97 -8.96
N ALA A 527 -19.82 -6.12 -9.11
CA ALA A 527 -18.89 -5.77 -8.03
C ALA A 527 -19.55 -5.08 -6.83
N ALA A 528 -20.61 -4.28 -7.05
CA ALA A 528 -21.30 -3.60 -5.96
C ALA A 528 -22.07 -4.62 -5.10
N ALA A 529 -22.78 -5.55 -5.73
CA ALA A 529 -23.44 -6.64 -5.04
C ALA A 529 -22.45 -7.60 -4.36
N ALA A 530 -21.25 -7.80 -4.95
CA ALA A 530 -20.18 -8.56 -4.32
C ALA A 530 -19.67 -7.89 -3.04
N LEU A 531 -19.46 -6.58 -3.07
CA LEU A 531 -19.05 -5.81 -1.90
C LEU A 531 -20.07 -5.90 -0.77
N GLU A 532 -21.36 -5.76 -1.08
CA GLU A 532 -22.45 -5.88 -0.09
C GLU A 532 -22.52 -7.29 0.51
N ALA A 533 -22.34 -8.35 -0.31
CA ALA A 533 -22.31 -9.71 0.18
C ALA A 533 -21.14 -9.97 1.14
N LEU A 534 -19.96 -9.40 0.85
CA LEU A 534 -18.77 -9.51 1.69
C LEU A 534 -18.87 -8.70 3.00
N ARG A 535 -19.69 -7.65 3.05
CA ARG A 535 -19.97 -6.83 4.25
C ARG A 535 -20.92 -7.51 5.25
N ARG A 536 -21.58 -8.55 4.86
CA ARG A 536 -22.54 -9.23 5.74
C ARG A 536 -21.84 -9.77 6.98
N PRO A 537 -22.40 -9.57 8.19
CA PRO A 537 -21.81 -10.08 9.43
C PRO A 537 -21.70 -11.60 9.49
N ASP A 538 -22.56 -12.31 8.75
CA ASP A 538 -22.60 -13.76 8.66
C ASP A 538 -21.72 -14.33 7.52
N PHE A 539 -21.01 -13.48 6.77
CA PHE A 539 -20.08 -13.95 5.75
C PHE A 539 -18.86 -14.63 6.39
N ALA A 540 -18.66 -15.90 6.09
CA ALA A 540 -17.58 -16.73 6.61
C ALA A 540 -16.60 -17.12 5.50
N PRO A 541 -15.44 -16.45 5.37
CA PRO A 541 -14.41 -16.82 4.41
C PRO A 541 -13.98 -18.29 4.56
N GLY A 542 -13.78 -18.98 3.44
CA GLY A 542 -13.46 -20.41 3.41
C GLY A 542 -14.66 -21.35 3.48
N GLN A 543 -15.77 -20.93 4.09
CA GLN A 543 -17.06 -21.63 4.05
C GLN A 543 -17.98 -21.06 2.96
N GLN A 544 -17.84 -19.79 2.69
CA GLN A 544 -18.60 -19.07 1.67
C GLN A 544 -17.65 -18.42 0.67
N VAL A 545 -18.12 -18.26 -0.56
CA VAL A 545 -17.44 -17.54 -1.62
C VAL A 545 -18.45 -16.76 -2.45
N VAL A 546 -18.15 -15.50 -2.72
CA VAL A 546 -18.96 -14.64 -3.60
C VAL A 546 -18.42 -14.79 -5.02
N LEU A 547 -19.27 -15.18 -5.97
CA LEU A 547 -18.94 -15.29 -7.39
C LEU A 547 -19.78 -14.33 -8.22
N GLU A 548 -19.15 -13.59 -9.11
CA GLU A 548 -19.84 -12.69 -10.03
C GLU A 548 -20.31 -13.45 -11.27
N ALA A 549 -21.62 -13.41 -11.53
CA ALA A 549 -22.22 -14.01 -12.70
C ALA A 549 -21.86 -13.20 -13.95
N ASP A 550 -21.16 -13.82 -14.89
CA ASP A 550 -20.94 -13.21 -16.20
C ASP A 550 -22.15 -13.47 -17.10
N ARG A 551 -22.98 -12.45 -17.28
CA ARG A 551 -24.18 -12.48 -18.11
C ARG A 551 -23.90 -12.63 -19.62
N SER A 552 -22.64 -12.50 -20.05
CA SER A 552 -22.26 -12.54 -21.47
C SER A 552 -22.01 -13.96 -22.00
N LEU A 553 -22.05 -14.99 -21.15
CA LEU A 553 -21.69 -16.36 -21.49
C LEU A 553 -22.79 -17.35 -21.09
N PRO A 554 -22.90 -18.51 -21.80
CA PRO A 554 -23.80 -19.56 -21.39
C PRO A 554 -23.57 -19.99 -19.95
N ALA A 555 -24.63 -20.29 -19.24
CA ALA A 555 -24.57 -20.70 -17.83
C ALA A 555 -23.52 -21.79 -17.63
N PRO A 556 -22.70 -21.69 -16.56
CA PRO A 556 -21.74 -22.73 -16.25
C PRO A 556 -22.47 -24.07 -16.11
N VAL A 557 -21.79 -25.16 -16.46
CA VAL A 557 -22.34 -26.52 -16.29
C VAL A 557 -22.90 -26.61 -14.87
N ALA A 558 -24.21 -26.77 -14.75
CA ALA A 558 -24.87 -26.82 -13.46
C ALA A 558 -24.29 -27.97 -12.66
N ILE A 559 -23.55 -27.64 -11.60
CA ILE A 559 -23.19 -28.63 -10.58
C ILE A 559 -24.54 -28.96 -9.92
N ASN A 560 -24.99 -30.22 -10.13
CA ASN A 560 -26.28 -30.69 -9.69
C ASN A 560 -26.45 -30.41 -8.18
N ARG A 561 -27.38 -29.54 -7.81
CA ARG A 561 -27.68 -29.16 -6.42
C ARG A 561 -28.42 -30.26 -5.64
N ASP A 562 -28.74 -31.40 -6.28
CA ASP A 562 -29.55 -32.47 -5.72
C ASP A 562 -28.78 -33.50 -4.86
N ALA A 563 -27.80 -33.05 -4.09
CA ALA A 563 -27.20 -33.89 -3.06
C ALA A 563 -27.66 -33.41 -1.66
N SER A 564 -28.78 -33.99 -1.23
CA SER A 564 -29.26 -34.20 0.15
C SER A 564 -29.09 -33.03 1.13
N SER A 565 -30.26 -32.47 1.49
CA SER A 565 -30.55 -31.72 2.71
C SER A 565 -30.23 -32.55 3.97
N GLY A 566 -28.96 -32.60 4.33
CA GLY A 566 -28.51 -33.00 5.65
C GLY A 566 -27.72 -31.84 6.22
N GLN A 567 -28.01 -31.41 7.44
CA GLN A 567 -27.16 -30.52 8.23
C GLN A 567 -25.79 -31.19 8.41
N ALA A 568 -24.94 -31.09 7.39
CA ALA A 568 -23.53 -31.46 7.51
C ALA A 568 -22.83 -30.30 8.22
N THR A 569 -22.39 -30.53 9.45
CA THR A 569 -21.26 -29.81 10.06
C THR A 569 -20.23 -29.60 8.96
N ALA A 570 -19.84 -28.33 8.73
CA ALA A 570 -19.02 -27.88 7.60
C ALA A 570 -17.61 -28.53 7.63
N ALA A 571 -17.52 -29.76 7.16
CA ALA A 571 -16.23 -30.35 6.79
C ALA A 571 -15.75 -29.63 5.53
N ALA A 572 -14.50 -29.21 5.49
CA ALA A 572 -13.89 -28.57 4.35
C ALA A 572 -14.12 -29.45 3.09
N ALA A 573 -14.72 -28.86 2.04
CA ALA A 573 -15.04 -29.57 0.81
C ALA A 573 -13.80 -30.17 0.11
N GLY A 574 -12.59 -29.72 0.50
CA GLY A 574 -11.34 -30.20 -0.04
C GLY A 574 -10.13 -29.44 0.52
N ARG A 575 -8.96 -29.76 -0.01
CA ARG A 575 -7.68 -29.14 0.30
C ARG A 575 -7.01 -28.69 -0.99
N ALA A 576 -6.38 -27.50 -0.95
CA ALA A 576 -5.52 -26.99 -2.02
C ALA A 576 -4.10 -26.79 -1.50
N VAL A 577 -3.11 -27.16 -2.33
CA VAL A 577 -1.70 -26.97 -2.04
C VAL A 577 -1.04 -26.33 -3.25
N ILE A 578 -0.39 -25.19 -3.07
CA ILE A 578 0.38 -24.54 -4.12
C ILE A 578 1.73 -25.27 -4.25
N GLU A 579 1.95 -25.88 -5.41
CA GLU A 579 3.20 -26.62 -5.74
C GLU A 579 4.27 -25.67 -6.30
N ARG A 580 3.82 -24.66 -7.08
CA ARG A 580 4.70 -23.67 -7.68
C ARG A 580 4.01 -22.28 -7.61
N TYR A 581 4.76 -21.30 -7.20
CA TYR A 581 4.30 -19.90 -7.15
C TYR A 581 5.34 -19.01 -7.81
N ALA A 582 5.00 -18.48 -8.98
CA ALA A 582 5.84 -17.55 -9.74
C ALA A 582 4.97 -16.42 -10.29
N PRO A 583 5.54 -15.26 -10.67
CA PRO A 583 4.77 -14.12 -11.15
C PRO A 583 3.86 -14.44 -12.35
N GLU A 584 4.33 -15.28 -13.26
CA GLU A 584 3.60 -15.65 -14.49
C GLU A 584 2.88 -16.99 -14.40
N GLN A 585 3.13 -17.81 -13.35
CA GLN A 585 2.56 -19.14 -13.25
C GLN A 585 2.33 -19.59 -11.82
N VAL A 586 1.13 -20.08 -11.55
CA VAL A 586 0.79 -20.72 -10.26
C VAL A 586 0.26 -22.14 -10.55
N VAL A 587 0.86 -23.14 -9.90
CA VAL A 587 0.43 -24.54 -10.00
C VAL A 587 -0.11 -24.99 -8.65
N ILE A 588 -1.32 -25.54 -8.65
CA ILE A 588 -2.04 -25.95 -7.46
C ILE A 588 -2.49 -27.40 -7.62
N SER A 589 -2.24 -28.23 -6.62
CA SER A 589 -2.86 -29.53 -6.44
C SER A 589 -4.08 -29.37 -5.54
N ALA A 590 -5.26 -29.72 -6.04
CA ALA A 590 -6.52 -29.62 -5.30
C ALA A 590 -7.16 -31.01 -5.16
N THR A 591 -7.53 -31.38 -3.92
CA THR A 591 -8.23 -32.64 -3.63
C THR A 591 -9.57 -32.32 -3.02
N LEU A 592 -10.65 -32.72 -3.67
CA LEU A 592 -12.02 -32.46 -3.26
C LEU A 592 -12.78 -33.74 -2.95
N THR A 593 -13.52 -33.74 -1.86
CA THR A 593 -14.45 -34.82 -1.48
C THR A 593 -15.87 -34.56 -1.94
N ALA A 594 -16.20 -33.31 -2.22
CA ALA A 594 -17.48 -32.82 -2.72
C ALA A 594 -17.24 -31.70 -3.74
N PRO A 595 -18.22 -31.32 -4.58
CA PRO A 595 -18.09 -30.17 -5.47
C PRO A 595 -17.73 -28.90 -4.70
N GLY A 596 -16.78 -28.12 -5.22
CA GLY A 596 -16.32 -26.92 -4.53
C GLY A 596 -15.74 -25.87 -5.46
N ILE A 597 -15.40 -24.73 -4.90
CA ILE A 597 -14.75 -23.64 -5.58
C ILE A 597 -13.31 -23.55 -5.06
N LEU A 598 -12.35 -23.78 -5.92
CA LEU A 598 -10.96 -23.43 -5.65
C LEU A 598 -10.84 -21.91 -5.74
N VAL A 599 -10.46 -21.27 -4.67
CA VAL A 599 -10.15 -19.84 -4.61
C VAL A 599 -8.65 -19.68 -4.47
N LEU A 600 -8.05 -18.90 -5.36
CA LEU A 600 -6.69 -18.37 -5.20
C LEU A 600 -6.82 -16.89 -4.86
N SER A 601 -6.46 -16.50 -3.63
CA SER A 601 -6.59 -15.13 -3.12
C SER A 601 -5.56 -14.16 -3.74
N ASP A 602 -5.36 -14.29 -5.06
CA ASP A 602 -4.56 -13.39 -5.89
C ASP A 602 -5.45 -12.65 -6.86
N THR A 603 -5.06 -11.41 -7.15
CA THR A 603 -5.81 -10.50 -8.02
C THR A 603 -6.16 -11.14 -9.36
N HIS A 604 -7.45 -11.13 -9.70
CA HIS A 604 -7.91 -11.43 -11.05
C HIS A 604 -7.62 -10.23 -11.96
N TYR A 605 -6.90 -10.49 -13.07
CA TYR A 605 -6.52 -9.48 -14.06
C TYR A 605 -6.64 -10.09 -15.46
N PRO A 606 -7.00 -9.33 -16.50
CA PRO A 606 -7.00 -9.81 -17.88
C PRO A 606 -5.65 -10.38 -18.30
N GLY A 607 -5.68 -11.56 -18.93
CA GLY A 607 -4.47 -12.27 -19.33
C GLY A 607 -4.16 -13.51 -18.49
N TRP A 608 -4.77 -13.68 -17.32
CA TRP A 608 -4.72 -14.95 -16.63
C TRP A 608 -5.58 -16.01 -17.35
N ARG A 609 -5.03 -17.20 -17.54
CA ARG A 609 -5.69 -18.38 -18.09
C ARG A 609 -5.53 -19.52 -17.11
N ALA A 610 -6.50 -20.44 -17.10
CA ALA A 610 -6.42 -21.60 -16.24
C ALA A 610 -6.65 -22.88 -17.03
N THR A 611 -5.95 -23.95 -16.61
CA THR A 611 -6.24 -25.32 -17.02
C THR A 611 -6.45 -26.18 -15.78
N VAL A 612 -7.40 -27.11 -15.88
CA VAL A 612 -7.62 -28.18 -14.90
C VAL A 612 -7.37 -29.51 -15.60
N ASP A 613 -6.41 -30.26 -15.10
CA ASP A 613 -5.99 -31.56 -15.68
C ASP A 613 -5.61 -31.43 -17.16
N GLY A 614 -5.04 -30.29 -17.55
CA GLY A 614 -4.66 -29.98 -18.93
C GLY A 614 -5.79 -29.41 -19.80
N ALA A 615 -7.05 -29.46 -19.37
CA ALA A 615 -8.17 -28.86 -20.09
C ALA A 615 -8.34 -27.38 -19.74
N PRO A 616 -8.53 -26.47 -20.71
CA PRO A 616 -8.75 -25.06 -20.44
C PRO A 616 -10.07 -24.85 -19.73
N VAL A 617 -10.05 -24.05 -18.66
CA VAL A 617 -11.23 -23.67 -17.88
C VAL A 617 -11.28 -22.17 -17.70
N ARG A 618 -12.47 -21.66 -17.53
CA ARG A 618 -12.69 -20.24 -17.27
C ARG A 618 -12.39 -19.90 -15.81
N ILE A 619 -11.70 -18.78 -15.60
CA ILE A 619 -11.52 -18.18 -14.29
C ILE A 619 -12.74 -17.32 -13.97
N GLU A 620 -13.38 -17.55 -12.82
CA GLU A 620 -14.47 -16.72 -12.29
C GLU A 620 -13.91 -15.66 -11.32
N GLN A 621 -14.58 -14.52 -11.28
CA GLN A 621 -14.25 -13.46 -10.31
C GLN A 621 -14.79 -13.89 -8.94
N ALA A 622 -13.88 -14.18 -8.02
CA ALA A 622 -14.20 -14.61 -6.67
C ALA A 622 -13.92 -13.49 -5.65
N ASN A 623 -14.81 -13.34 -4.69
CA ASN A 623 -14.67 -12.40 -3.56
C ASN A 623 -14.20 -11.02 -4.02
N LEU A 624 -14.84 -10.47 -5.06
CA LEU A 624 -14.61 -9.16 -5.65
C LEU A 624 -13.28 -9.01 -6.41
N LEU A 625 -12.16 -9.57 -5.90
CA LEU A 625 -10.81 -9.31 -6.43
C LEU A 625 -10.07 -10.57 -6.89
N PHE A 626 -10.47 -11.77 -6.45
CA PHE A 626 -9.67 -12.98 -6.55
C PHE A 626 -10.10 -13.90 -7.70
N ARG A 627 -9.32 -14.96 -7.91
CA ARG A 627 -9.56 -15.98 -8.95
C ARG A 627 -10.27 -17.20 -8.37
N GLY A 628 -11.36 -17.60 -8.99
CA GLY A 628 -12.13 -18.78 -8.62
C GLY A 628 -12.25 -19.80 -9.76
N LEU A 629 -12.29 -21.09 -9.43
CA LEU A 629 -12.56 -22.18 -10.36
C LEU A 629 -13.53 -23.19 -9.75
N ARG A 630 -14.55 -23.59 -10.50
CA ARG A 630 -15.46 -24.67 -10.10
C ARG A 630 -14.79 -26.02 -10.35
N LEU A 631 -14.69 -26.85 -9.31
CA LEU A 631 -14.09 -28.18 -9.40
C LEU A 631 -15.09 -29.27 -8.96
N ALA A 632 -15.06 -30.38 -9.66
CA ALA A 632 -15.76 -31.61 -9.27
C ALA A 632 -15.03 -32.31 -8.12
N PRO A 633 -15.64 -33.31 -7.47
CA PRO A 633 -14.89 -34.17 -6.54
C PRO A 633 -13.76 -34.90 -7.26
N GLY A 634 -12.61 -35.06 -6.62
CA GLY A 634 -11.44 -35.71 -7.20
C GLY A 634 -10.12 -35.02 -6.83
N VAL A 635 -9.05 -35.50 -7.46
CA VAL A 635 -7.72 -34.89 -7.39
C VAL A 635 -7.48 -34.16 -8.71
N HIS A 636 -7.18 -32.88 -8.63
CA HIS A 636 -7.02 -32.02 -9.79
C HIS A 636 -5.68 -31.30 -9.75
N ARG A 637 -5.06 -31.19 -10.92
CA ARG A 637 -3.89 -30.34 -11.12
C ARG A 637 -4.32 -29.08 -11.86
N VAL A 638 -4.30 -27.94 -11.16
CA VAL A 638 -4.69 -26.64 -11.68
C VAL A 638 -3.46 -25.82 -12.01
N VAL A 639 -3.43 -25.23 -13.22
CA VAL A 639 -2.35 -24.33 -13.64
C VAL A 639 -2.96 -23.01 -14.06
N PHE A 640 -2.48 -21.93 -13.44
CA PHE A 640 -2.75 -20.56 -13.87
C PHE A 640 -1.52 -20.03 -14.59
N ASP A 641 -1.69 -19.54 -15.83
CA ASP A 641 -0.64 -18.90 -16.63
C ASP A 641 -1.03 -17.47 -17.00
N PHE A 642 -0.08 -16.53 -16.86
CA PHE A 642 -0.29 -15.12 -17.18
C PHE A 642 0.28 -14.80 -18.57
N ALA A 643 -0.57 -14.48 -19.53
CA ALA A 643 -0.23 -14.13 -20.89
C ALA A 643 -1.16 -13.02 -21.44
N PRO A 644 -0.95 -11.75 -20.99
CA PRO A 644 -1.84 -10.65 -21.38
C PRO A 644 -1.72 -10.32 -22.86
N ALA A 645 -2.87 -10.19 -23.52
CA ALA A 645 -2.95 -9.86 -24.94
C ALA A 645 -2.38 -8.47 -25.24
N SER A 646 -2.53 -7.54 -24.35
CA SER A 646 -2.00 -6.17 -24.43
C SER A 646 -0.48 -6.14 -24.56
N LEU A 647 0.24 -6.96 -23.77
CA LEU A 647 1.69 -7.08 -23.87
C LEU A 647 2.12 -7.68 -25.21
N MET A 648 1.46 -8.75 -25.65
CA MET A 648 1.77 -9.38 -26.95
C MET A 648 1.51 -8.45 -28.12
N GLN A 649 0.43 -7.67 -28.09
CA GLN A 649 0.13 -6.65 -29.10
C GLN A 649 1.18 -5.54 -29.10
N GLY A 650 1.51 -5.02 -27.92
CA GLY A 650 2.54 -4.01 -27.74
C GLY A 650 3.90 -4.46 -28.29
N GLN A 651 4.33 -5.68 -27.96
CA GLN A 651 5.56 -6.29 -28.48
C GLN A 651 5.55 -6.38 -30.01
N ARG A 652 4.46 -6.86 -30.61
CA ARG A 652 4.33 -6.94 -32.08
C ARG A 652 4.46 -5.59 -32.76
N ILE A 653 3.76 -4.56 -32.24
CA ILE A 653 3.81 -3.21 -32.79
C ILE A 653 5.23 -2.65 -32.68
N THR A 654 5.85 -2.75 -31.50
CA THR A 654 7.22 -2.29 -31.27
C THR A 654 8.21 -2.99 -32.22
N PHE A 655 8.12 -4.30 -32.34
CA PHE A 655 8.99 -5.10 -33.21
C PHE A 655 8.84 -4.70 -34.69
N ILE A 656 7.61 -4.59 -35.21
CA ILE A 656 7.34 -4.18 -36.59
C ILE A 656 7.90 -2.78 -36.82
N THR A 657 7.68 -1.85 -35.91
CA THR A 657 8.19 -0.46 -36.02
C THR A 657 9.72 -0.46 -36.06
N PHE A 658 10.36 -1.23 -35.18
CA PHE A 658 11.83 -1.34 -35.12
C PHE A 658 12.42 -1.92 -36.42
N ILE A 659 11.86 -3.02 -36.94
CA ILE A 659 12.31 -3.65 -38.18
C ILE A 659 12.12 -2.71 -39.38
N THR A 660 10.99 -1.98 -39.43
CA THR A 660 10.74 -0.98 -40.50
C THR A 660 11.80 0.11 -40.47
N LEU A 661 12.15 0.64 -39.29
CA LEU A 661 13.19 1.67 -39.17
C LEU A 661 14.57 1.13 -39.56
N LEU A 662 14.89 -0.08 -39.15
CA LEU A 662 16.16 -0.73 -39.53
C LEU A 662 16.25 -0.89 -41.06
N GLY A 663 15.17 -1.39 -41.69
CA GLY A 663 15.10 -1.56 -43.14
C GLY A 663 15.25 -0.24 -43.91
N LEU A 664 14.58 0.82 -43.43
CA LEU A 664 14.73 2.16 -43.98
C LEU A 664 16.17 2.68 -43.80
N GLY A 665 16.77 2.48 -42.64
CA GLY A 665 18.17 2.88 -42.41
C GLY A 665 19.15 2.16 -43.34
N VAL A 666 19.01 0.86 -43.51
CA VAL A 666 19.83 0.07 -44.45
C VAL A 666 19.60 0.53 -45.89
N TRP A 667 18.35 0.76 -46.29
CA TRP A 667 18.03 1.25 -47.63
C TRP A 667 18.66 2.62 -47.91
N PHE A 668 18.60 3.57 -46.98
CA PHE A 668 19.26 4.88 -47.08
C PHE A 668 20.78 4.74 -47.21
N LEU A 669 21.43 3.87 -46.42
CA LEU A 669 22.86 3.62 -46.49
C LEU A 669 23.28 3.01 -47.82
N LEU A 670 22.52 2.08 -48.36
CA LEU A 670 22.78 1.46 -49.66
C LEU A 670 22.59 2.48 -50.79
N ARG A 671 21.53 3.27 -50.76
CA ARG A 671 21.25 4.33 -51.73
C ARG A 671 22.35 5.40 -51.75
N SER A 672 22.83 5.84 -50.59
CA SER A 672 23.91 6.83 -50.48
C SER A 672 25.23 6.31 -51.04
N ARG A 673 25.51 4.98 -50.90
CA ARG A 673 26.70 4.38 -51.54
C ARG A 673 26.57 4.28 -53.05
N ILE A 674 25.40 3.98 -53.59
CA ILE A 674 25.15 3.89 -55.04
C ILE A 674 25.25 5.27 -55.66
N SER A 675 24.75 6.31 -55.02
CA SER A 675 24.83 7.70 -55.54
C SER A 675 26.23 8.31 -55.53
N ASN A 676 27.17 7.71 -54.79
CA ASN A 676 28.57 8.15 -54.68
C ASN A 676 29.55 7.31 -55.51
N LEU A 677 29.09 6.40 -56.39
CA LEU A 677 29.94 5.70 -57.34
C LEU A 677 30.26 6.69 -58.49
N PRO A 678 31.55 6.91 -58.80
CA PRO A 678 31.92 7.77 -59.92
C PRO A 678 31.41 7.13 -61.23
N SER A 679 30.73 7.96 -62.05
CA SER A 679 30.27 7.64 -63.41
C SER A 679 31.42 7.42 -64.37
#